data_42d90481e2514db2cabf244e9d6e3284
#
_entry.id   42d90481e2514db2cabf244e9d6e3284
#
_cell.length_a   1.000
_cell.length_b   1.000
_cell.length_c   1.000
_cell.angle_alpha   90.00
_cell.angle_beta   90.00
_cell.angle_gamma   90.00
#
_symmetry.space_group_name_H-M   'P 1'
#
loop_
_entity.id
_entity.type
_entity.pdbx_description
1 polymer ?
#
loop_
_entity_poly.entity_id
_entity_poly.type
_entity_poly.pdbx_seq_one_letter_code
_entity_poly.pdbx_strand_id
1 'polypeptide(L)'
;MEKFRDPLIIILLIAGVLSVAISIYEYNGLHQGAEVFFEPVGIFVAIFLATGLSFYFETQADKEFSVLNQVSDDEPVEVIRSGNHTQIAKRDVVVGDVVRIGIGCEIPADGDLLLSTQLSVDESTLTGEPLCHKTTNLAQFDSKATYPSNRVLRGTKVMEGHALMQVTAVGDATENGKVYKAAQIDNSVKTPLNEQLDWLGKWVSRLSCSIGIAVVVARIVMYLVQYDFSFANVDPLAFIAYILQTLMIAMTLVVVSVPEGLPMAVTLSLAYSMRRMLKTNNLVRRMHACETMGATTVICTDKTGTLTQNRMSVEKACFYRGGEADKPIIDADEILLNSSDLSNEIKESIALNTTASLDFSNPTSPSVLGNPTEGALLLWLHNKGIDYEALREQARMVEELPFTTERKFMATIVESVLMPGKRMLYVKGAPEIVYALCASTSGTPPQAEVYAQLTQYQQRAMRTLAFACKDVTDTPSLSQHLTTSPSQHLTTSASQLRFLGIAAIADPVRKEVPESIKECLKAGINVKIVTGDTAETAKEIGRQVGLWTDKDTGENIINGPEFAALTDAQLDAVVMDIKIIARARPMDKRRLVEALQRKNQVVAVTGDGTNDAPALKAAHVGLSMGDGTSVAKEASDITIIDNSFRSICKAVMWGRSLYQNIQRFLLFQLTVNVTACMLVLCGALMGTETPLTVTQMLWINLIMDTFAAMALASLPPSEAVMSDPPRNRNAFIINRPMLAEIVGVGGFFFALLITLLYIFEHADIQQLTDLLHLQLGAHTPVTPYELTLLFTIFVMTHFFYLFNARAFQTQRSALHLKDCNGLVFISTLIFVTQVCMVELPGVQRFFNVVSLKLIDWVIIVIGSSFVLWIRELWSLLRRTK
;
A
#
# COMPACT_ATOMS: atom_id res chain seq x y z
N MET A 1 -0.82 -29.92 -11.85
CA MET A 1 -0.06 -30.41 -13.03
C MET A 1 1.04 -29.42 -13.43
N GLU A 2 0.78 -28.10 -13.43
CA GLU A 2 1.84 -27.08 -13.73
C GLU A 2 3.02 -27.13 -12.76
N LYS A 3 2.79 -27.32 -11.48
CA LYS A 3 3.86 -27.43 -10.46
C LYS A 3 4.88 -28.54 -10.73
N PHE A 4 4.46 -29.64 -11.35
CA PHE A 4 5.39 -30.72 -11.74
C PHE A 4 6.27 -30.38 -12.97
N ARG A 5 6.08 -29.21 -13.60
CA ARG A 5 6.98 -28.67 -14.63
C ARG A 5 8.08 -27.77 -14.07
N ASP A 6 8.04 -27.52 -12.75
CA ASP A 6 9.11 -26.78 -12.09
C ASP A 6 10.44 -27.56 -12.25
N PRO A 7 11.50 -26.91 -12.75
CA PRO A 7 12.81 -27.55 -12.92
C PRO A 7 13.32 -28.22 -11.65
N LEU A 8 12.97 -27.69 -10.48
CA LEU A 8 13.38 -28.21 -9.19
C LEU A 8 12.70 -29.54 -8.86
N ILE A 9 11.41 -29.62 -9.07
CA ILE A 9 10.63 -30.84 -8.86
C ILE A 9 11.06 -31.91 -9.85
N ILE A 10 11.44 -31.52 -11.09
CA ILE A 10 12.00 -32.45 -12.07
C ILE A 10 13.33 -33.04 -11.58
N ILE A 11 14.23 -32.23 -11.02
CA ILE A 11 15.50 -32.67 -10.44
C ILE A 11 15.23 -33.64 -9.29
N LEU A 12 14.32 -33.34 -8.39
CA LEU A 12 13.93 -34.20 -7.28
C LEU A 12 13.31 -35.53 -7.77
N LEU A 13 12.51 -35.51 -8.83
CA LEU A 13 11.95 -36.71 -9.43
C LEU A 13 13.08 -37.58 -10.05
N ILE A 14 14.06 -36.96 -10.68
CA ILE A 14 15.24 -37.70 -11.20
C ILE A 14 16.03 -38.30 -10.03
N ALA A 15 16.23 -37.56 -8.92
CA ALA A 15 16.87 -38.07 -7.72
C ALA A 15 16.12 -39.27 -7.13
N GLY A 16 14.79 -39.19 -7.04
CA GLY A 16 13.93 -40.27 -6.58
C GLY A 16 14.05 -41.53 -7.45
N VAL A 17 14.00 -41.36 -8.77
CA VAL A 17 14.17 -42.47 -9.72
C VAL A 17 15.58 -43.09 -9.59
N LEU A 18 16.62 -42.26 -9.46
CA LEU A 18 18.00 -42.76 -9.27
C LEU A 18 18.14 -43.51 -7.95
N SER A 19 17.56 -43.01 -6.86
CA SER A 19 17.54 -43.68 -5.56
C SER A 19 16.83 -45.03 -5.63
N VAL A 20 15.69 -45.13 -6.36
CA VAL A 20 15.03 -46.42 -6.63
C VAL A 20 15.98 -47.39 -7.35
N ALA A 21 16.70 -46.91 -8.39
CA ALA A 21 17.65 -47.78 -9.13
C ALA A 21 18.79 -48.29 -8.24
N ILE A 22 19.29 -47.45 -7.33
CA ILE A 22 20.33 -47.84 -6.36
C ILE A 22 19.75 -48.84 -5.39
N SER A 23 18.59 -48.63 -4.83
CA SER A 23 17.94 -49.57 -3.90
C SER A 23 17.66 -50.94 -4.54
N ILE A 24 17.29 -50.99 -5.83
CA ILE A 24 17.12 -52.22 -6.58
C ILE A 24 18.46 -52.95 -6.72
N TYR A 25 19.55 -52.24 -6.97
CA TYR A 25 20.87 -52.78 -7.06
C TYR A 25 21.35 -53.32 -5.69
N GLU A 26 21.18 -52.59 -4.61
CA GLU A 26 21.52 -52.98 -3.25
C GLU A 26 20.71 -54.19 -2.78
N TYR A 27 19.44 -54.25 -3.09
CA TYR A 27 18.56 -55.38 -2.75
C TYR A 27 18.92 -56.64 -3.52
N ASN A 28 19.10 -56.57 -4.86
CA ASN A 28 19.35 -57.75 -5.70
C ASN A 28 20.82 -58.11 -5.81
N GLY A 29 21.75 -57.13 -5.84
CA GLY A 29 23.18 -57.34 -6.04
C GLY A 29 23.94 -57.54 -4.75
N LEU A 30 23.64 -56.78 -3.71
CA LEU A 30 24.31 -56.84 -2.42
C LEU A 30 23.54 -57.63 -1.37
N HIS A 31 22.35 -58.15 -1.70
CA HIS A 31 21.45 -58.91 -0.82
C HIS A 31 21.13 -58.20 0.50
N GLN A 32 21.04 -56.85 0.46
CA GLN A 32 20.60 -56.06 1.59
C GLN A 32 19.09 -56.26 1.83
N GLY A 33 18.61 -55.93 3.02
CA GLY A 33 17.20 -56.10 3.38
C GLY A 33 16.29 -55.10 2.64
N ALA A 34 14.98 -55.30 2.72
CA ALA A 34 13.99 -54.37 2.10
C ALA A 34 14.05 -52.91 2.67
N GLU A 35 14.87 -52.68 3.67
CA GLU A 35 15.07 -51.36 4.31
C GLU A 35 15.69 -50.34 3.37
N VAL A 36 16.42 -50.74 2.33
CA VAL A 36 17.01 -49.87 1.29
C VAL A 36 15.97 -49.09 0.50
N PHE A 37 14.69 -49.51 0.48
CA PHE A 37 13.62 -48.81 -0.20
C PHE A 37 13.00 -47.66 0.62
N PHE A 38 13.35 -47.47 1.91
CA PHE A 38 12.82 -46.38 2.71
C PHE A 38 13.30 -45.00 2.23
N GLU A 39 14.54 -44.88 1.77
CA GLU A 39 15.10 -43.64 1.27
C GLU A 39 14.37 -43.15 -0.01
N PRO A 40 14.20 -43.94 -1.09
CA PRO A 40 13.41 -43.56 -2.24
C PRO A 40 11.97 -43.17 -1.88
N VAL A 41 11.32 -43.97 -1.02
CA VAL A 41 9.96 -43.65 -0.55
C VAL A 41 9.95 -42.30 0.19
N GLY A 42 10.95 -42.04 1.04
CA GLY A 42 11.10 -40.78 1.74
C GLY A 42 11.24 -39.59 0.78
N ILE A 43 12.02 -39.73 -0.28
CA ILE A 43 12.16 -38.68 -1.34
C ILE A 43 10.82 -38.41 -1.99
N PHE A 44 10.04 -39.42 -2.43
CA PHE A 44 8.74 -39.20 -3.06
C PHE A 44 7.70 -38.60 -2.10
N VAL A 45 7.69 -39.05 -0.84
CA VAL A 45 6.83 -38.46 0.19
C VAL A 45 7.19 -36.98 0.39
N ALA A 46 8.46 -36.64 0.47
CA ALA A 46 8.93 -35.27 0.61
C ALA A 46 8.54 -34.40 -0.59
N ILE A 47 8.68 -34.89 -1.84
CA ILE A 47 8.24 -34.20 -3.04
C ILE A 47 6.72 -33.93 -2.98
N PHE A 48 5.95 -34.93 -2.56
CA PHE A 48 4.51 -34.77 -2.46
C PHE A 48 4.11 -33.74 -1.38
N LEU A 49 4.77 -33.77 -0.23
CA LEU A 49 4.57 -32.79 0.84
C LEU A 49 5.01 -31.38 0.41
N ALA A 50 6.16 -31.24 -0.26
CA ALA A 50 6.66 -29.95 -0.79
C ALA A 50 5.67 -29.32 -1.74
N THR A 51 5.23 -30.12 -2.73
CA THR A 51 4.29 -29.66 -3.76
C THR A 51 2.93 -29.33 -3.15
N GLY A 52 2.44 -30.18 -2.23
CA GLY A 52 1.15 -29.98 -1.54
C GLY A 52 1.14 -28.76 -0.64
N LEU A 53 2.20 -28.56 0.14
CA LEU A 53 2.35 -27.43 1.05
C LEU A 53 2.48 -26.11 0.26
N SER A 54 3.28 -26.10 -0.80
CA SER A 54 3.40 -24.93 -1.70
C SER A 54 2.05 -24.59 -2.34
N PHE A 55 1.32 -25.56 -2.82
CA PHE A 55 -0.02 -25.37 -3.40
C PHE A 55 -1.02 -24.85 -2.36
N TYR A 56 -0.99 -25.39 -1.15
CA TYR A 56 -1.88 -24.96 -0.06
C TYR A 56 -1.65 -23.48 0.30
N PHE A 57 -0.39 -23.06 0.49
CA PHE A 57 -0.07 -21.68 0.85
C PHE A 57 -0.36 -20.69 -0.29
N GLU A 58 -0.11 -21.08 -1.54
CA GLU A 58 -0.45 -20.24 -2.70
C GLU A 58 -1.98 -20.05 -2.81
N THR A 59 -2.74 -21.13 -2.68
CA THR A 59 -4.22 -21.07 -2.67
C THR A 59 -4.74 -20.24 -1.50
N GLN A 60 -4.10 -20.32 -0.35
CA GLN A 60 -4.46 -19.50 0.82
C GLN A 60 -4.17 -18.02 0.58
N ALA A 61 -3.03 -17.69 -0.02
CA ALA A 61 -2.69 -16.31 -0.38
C ALA A 61 -3.66 -15.73 -1.43
N ASP A 62 -4.04 -16.51 -2.44
CA ASP A 62 -5.02 -16.11 -3.45
C ASP A 62 -6.42 -15.91 -2.86
N LYS A 63 -6.83 -16.74 -1.91
CA LYS A 63 -8.09 -16.54 -1.18
C LYS A 63 -8.09 -15.26 -0.36
N GLU A 64 -7.03 -14.99 0.39
CA GLU A 64 -6.90 -13.74 1.16
C GLU A 64 -6.98 -12.52 0.22
N PHE A 65 -6.34 -12.58 -0.95
CA PHE A 65 -6.39 -11.53 -1.95
C PHE A 65 -7.79 -11.36 -2.54
N SER A 66 -8.49 -12.45 -2.88
CA SER A 66 -9.85 -12.39 -3.44
C SER A 66 -10.86 -11.79 -2.46
N VAL A 67 -10.76 -12.12 -1.16
CA VAL A 67 -11.59 -11.54 -0.11
C VAL A 67 -11.37 -10.04 0.04
N LEU A 68 -10.12 -9.58 -0.07
CA LEU A 68 -9.80 -8.14 0.00
C LEU A 68 -10.36 -7.36 -1.20
N ASN A 69 -10.39 -7.95 -2.38
CA ASN A 69 -10.95 -7.31 -3.57
C ASN A 69 -12.49 -7.26 -3.57
N GLN A 70 -13.17 -8.21 -2.91
CA GLN A 70 -14.63 -8.19 -2.79
C GLN A 70 -15.19 -7.00 -2.01
N VAL A 71 -14.40 -6.39 -1.11
CA VAL A 71 -14.80 -5.18 -0.35
C VAL A 71 -15.01 -3.98 -1.28
N SER A 72 -14.43 -3.99 -2.48
CA SER A 72 -14.55 -2.90 -3.45
C SER A 72 -15.84 -2.92 -4.28
N ASP A 73 -16.55 -4.05 -4.35
CA ASP A 73 -17.76 -4.23 -5.18
C ASP A 73 -19.07 -3.90 -4.44
N ASP A 74 -18.99 -3.44 -3.21
CA ASP A 74 -20.16 -3.10 -2.37
C ASP A 74 -20.63 -1.65 -2.51
N GLU A 75 -20.26 -0.92 -3.59
CA GLU A 75 -20.81 0.42 -3.85
C GLU A 75 -22.35 0.35 -4.02
N PRO A 76 -23.11 1.19 -3.29
CA PRO A 76 -24.56 1.15 -3.36
C PRO A 76 -25.04 1.73 -4.69
N VAL A 77 -25.96 1.01 -5.34
CA VAL A 77 -26.63 1.40 -6.59
C VAL A 77 -28.12 1.58 -6.32
N GLU A 78 -28.68 2.70 -6.77
CA GLU A 78 -30.12 2.98 -6.66
C GLU A 78 -30.87 2.26 -7.78
N VAL A 79 -31.71 1.31 -7.41
CA VAL A 79 -32.55 0.56 -8.34
C VAL A 79 -34.04 0.75 -8.04
N ILE A 80 -34.87 0.67 -9.07
CA ILE A 80 -36.32 0.70 -8.96
C ILE A 80 -36.86 -0.71 -9.23
N ARG A 81 -37.30 -1.38 -8.17
CA ARG A 81 -37.95 -2.71 -8.24
C ARG A 81 -39.38 -2.64 -7.75
N SER A 82 -40.29 -3.14 -8.53
CA SER A 82 -41.75 -3.13 -8.20
C SER A 82 -42.28 -1.72 -7.82
N GLY A 83 -41.74 -0.68 -8.46
CA GLY A 83 -42.13 0.72 -8.20
C GLY A 83 -41.54 1.36 -6.98
N ASN A 84 -40.69 0.65 -6.20
CA ASN A 84 -40.00 1.18 -5.02
C ASN A 84 -38.54 1.45 -5.32
N HIS A 85 -38.02 2.59 -4.84
CA HIS A 85 -36.60 2.91 -4.87
C HIS A 85 -35.89 2.14 -3.75
N THR A 86 -34.86 1.39 -4.11
CA THR A 86 -34.07 0.58 -3.16
C THR A 86 -32.60 0.71 -3.50
N GLN A 87 -31.74 0.83 -2.49
CA GLN A 87 -30.31 0.74 -2.68
C GLN A 87 -29.85 -0.71 -2.52
N ILE A 88 -29.09 -1.20 -3.51
CA ILE A 88 -28.49 -2.53 -3.50
C ILE A 88 -27.01 -2.44 -3.78
N ALA A 89 -26.23 -3.45 -3.39
CA ALA A 89 -24.82 -3.52 -3.77
C ALA A 89 -24.67 -3.71 -5.28
N LYS A 90 -23.63 -3.12 -5.89
CA LYS A 90 -23.37 -3.22 -7.35
C LYS A 90 -23.35 -4.67 -7.85
N ARG A 91 -22.85 -5.60 -7.04
CA ARG A 91 -22.83 -7.04 -7.34
C ARG A 91 -24.23 -7.70 -7.46
N ASP A 92 -25.24 -7.09 -6.84
CA ASP A 92 -26.60 -7.61 -6.79
C ASP A 92 -27.50 -7.07 -7.92
N VAL A 93 -26.91 -6.30 -8.85
CA VAL A 93 -27.60 -5.80 -10.04
C VAL A 93 -27.77 -6.94 -11.04
N VAL A 94 -29.00 -7.12 -11.53
CA VAL A 94 -29.36 -8.19 -12.49
C VAL A 94 -29.98 -7.62 -13.77
N VAL A 95 -29.97 -8.42 -14.83
CA VAL A 95 -30.61 -8.05 -16.09
C VAL A 95 -32.10 -7.82 -15.86
N GLY A 96 -32.62 -6.69 -16.36
CA GLY A 96 -34.00 -6.26 -16.21
C GLY A 96 -34.20 -5.24 -15.09
N ASP A 97 -33.22 -5.00 -14.20
CA ASP A 97 -33.32 -3.93 -13.22
C ASP A 97 -33.40 -2.56 -13.90
N VAL A 98 -34.16 -1.66 -13.28
CA VAL A 98 -34.16 -0.25 -13.67
C VAL A 98 -33.27 0.52 -12.68
N VAL A 99 -32.18 1.08 -13.20
CA VAL A 99 -31.17 1.79 -12.40
C VAL A 99 -31.31 3.28 -12.65
N ARG A 100 -31.27 4.08 -11.56
CA ARG A 100 -31.14 5.52 -11.63
C ARG A 100 -29.67 5.92 -11.64
N ILE A 101 -29.27 6.66 -12.66
CA ILE A 101 -27.92 7.18 -12.81
C ILE A 101 -27.91 8.71 -12.83
N GLY A 102 -26.95 9.33 -12.19
CA GLY A 102 -26.79 10.77 -12.08
C GLY A 102 -25.34 11.21 -12.10
N ILE A 103 -25.12 12.51 -12.07
CA ILE A 103 -23.78 13.13 -12.15
C ILE A 103 -22.83 12.49 -11.13
N GLY A 104 -21.66 12.07 -11.64
CA GLY A 104 -20.61 11.47 -10.83
C GLY A 104 -20.74 9.96 -10.59
N CYS A 105 -21.90 9.34 -10.92
CA CYS A 105 -22.10 7.91 -10.81
C CYS A 105 -21.32 7.15 -11.88
N GLU A 106 -20.74 6.02 -11.51
CA GLU A 106 -20.29 5.01 -12.46
C GLU A 106 -21.45 4.12 -12.87
N ILE A 107 -21.57 3.82 -14.15
CA ILE A 107 -22.61 2.97 -14.69
C ILE A 107 -22.33 1.52 -14.30
N PRO A 108 -23.22 0.86 -13.52
CA PRO A 108 -22.92 -0.44 -12.91
C PRO A 108 -22.97 -1.63 -13.87
N ALA A 109 -23.72 -1.49 -14.99
CA ALA A 109 -23.99 -2.54 -15.96
C ALA A 109 -24.26 -1.94 -17.33
N ASP A 110 -24.24 -2.73 -18.41
CA ASP A 110 -24.70 -2.26 -19.71
C ASP A 110 -26.22 -2.19 -19.72
N GLY A 111 -26.77 -1.12 -20.29
CA GLY A 111 -28.20 -0.93 -20.33
C GLY A 111 -28.68 0.05 -21.38
N ASP A 112 -29.98 -0.01 -21.65
CA ASP A 112 -30.66 0.90 -22.55
C ASP A 112 -31.38 1.99 -21.75
N LEU A 113 -31.30 3.23 -22.21
CA LEU A 113 -31.95 4.37 -21.57
C LEU A 113 -33.45 4.34 -21.74
N LEU A 114 -34.18 4.41 -20.63
CA LEU A 114 -35.63 4.59 -20.61
C LEU A 114 -36.02 6.08 -20.64
N LEU A 115 -35.27 6.87 -19.85
CA LEU A 115 -35.43 8.32 -19.77
C LEU A 115 -34.05 8.94 -19.64
N SER A 116 -33.83 10.09 -20.30
CA SER A 116 -32.56 10.84 -20.17
C SER A 116 -32.84 12.35 -20.20
N THR A 117 -32.15 13.10 -19.36
CA THR A 117 -32.19 14.56 -19.31
C THR A 117 -30.77 15.08 -19.38
N GLN A 118 -30.38 15.65 -20.52
CA GLN A 118 -29.07 16.25 -20.79
C GLN A 118 -27.90 15.31 -20.36
N LEU A 119 -28.03 14.01 -20.64
CA LEU A 119 -27.06 13.02 -20.21
C LEU A 119 -25.80 13.07 -21.09
N SER A 120 -24.66 13.30 -20.45
CA SER A 120 -23.33 13.17 -21.04
C SER A 120 -22.51 12.17 -20.23
N VAL A 121 -21.88 11.22 -20.94
CA VAL A 121 -21.13 10.11 -20.34
C VAL A 121 -19.70 10.13 -20.88
N ASP A 122 -18.74 9.90 -20.00
CA ASP A 122 -17.34 9.67 -20.38
C ASP A 122 -17.15 8.19 -20.75
N GLU A 123 -16.97 7.93 -22.02
CA GLU A 123 -16.70 6.60 -22.59
C GLU A 123 -15.23 6.41 -22.98
N SER A 124 -14.33 7.32 -22.59
CA SER A 124 -12.92 7.30 -22.97
C SER A 124 -12.20 5.98 -22.67
N THR A 125 -12.63 5.27 -21.64
CA THR A 125 -12.08 3.96 -21.25
C THR A 125 -12.39 2.83 -22.25
N LEU A 126 -13.47 2.97 -23.01
CA LEU A 126 -13.94 1.95 -23.97
C LEU A 126 -13.77 2.41 -25.42
N THR A 127 -14.05 3.67 -25.72
CA THR A 127 -14.08 4.21 -27.10
C THR A 127 -12.94 5.19 -27.38
N GLY A 128 -12.29 5.71 -26.33
CA GLY A 128 -11.34 6.82 -26.47
C GLY A 128 -12.00 8.20 -26.54
N GLU A 129 -13.32 8.30 -26.54
CA GLU A 129 -14.09 9.55 -26.62
C GLU A 129 -14.45 10.06 -25.21
N PRO A 130 -13.95 11.25 -24.81
CA PRO A 130 -14.07 11.72 -23.42
C PRO A 130 -15.44 12.26 -23.06
N LEU A 131 -16.32 12.51 -24.02
CA LEU A 131 -17.67 13.03 -23.77
C LEU A 131 -18.64 12.57 -24.86
N CYS A 132 -19.56 11.66 -24.50
CA CYS A 132 -20.59 11.17 -25.39
C CYS A 132 -21.96 11.63 -24.91
N HIS A 133 -22.71 12.34 -25.72
CA HIS A 133 -24.11 12.70 -25.41
C HIS A 133 -25.02 11.51 -25.63
N LYS A 134 -25.76 11.16 -24.59
CA LYS A 134 -26.72 10.05 -24.61
C LYS A 134 -28.15 10.54 -24.53
N THR A 135 -29.01 10.02 -25.36
CA THR A 135 -30.40 10.47 -25.48
C THR A 135 -31.31 9.33 -25.87
N THR A 136 -32.59 9.42 -25.49
CA THR A 136 -33.66 8.56 -25.94
C THR A 136 -34.36 9.10 -27.20
N ASN A 137 -34.06 10.34 -27.61
CA ASN A 137 -34.68 10.95 -28.79
C ASN A 137 -33.98 10.52 -30.07
N LEU A 138 -34.63 9.73 -30.87
CA LEU A 138 -34.11 9.20 -32.16
C LEU A 138 -33.63 10.29 -33.13
N ALA A 139 -34.21 11.51 -33.05
CA ALA A 139 -33.80 12.61 -33.92
C ALA A 139 -32.43 13.23 -33.54
N GLN A 140 -31.91 12.92 -32.34
CA GLN A 140 -30.65 13.42 -31.80
C GLN A 140 -29.57 12.33 -31.72
N PHE A 141 -29.81 11.18 -32.34
CA PHE A 141 -28.83 10.07 -32.35
C PHE A 141 -27.61 10.47 -33.18
N ASP A 142 -26.44 10.27 -32.62
CA ASP A 142 -25.19 10.42 -33.35
C ASP A 142 -24.90 9.15 -34.18
N SER A 143 -24.98 9.30 -35.51
CA SER A 143 -24.73 8.19 -36.45
C SER A 143 -23.26 7.77 -36.54
N LYS A 144 -22.34 8.56 -35.98
CA LYS A 144 -20.90 8.31 -35.95
C LYS A 144 -20.42 7.73 -34.61
N ALA A 145 -21.24 7.72 -33.58
CA ALA A 145 -20.88 7.18 -32.28
C ALA A 145 -20.58 5.68 -32.36
N THR A 146 -19.56 5.24 -31.64
CA THR A 146 -19.15 3.82 -31.61
C THR A 146 -20.24 2.92 -31.04
N TYR A 147 -21.01 3.43 -30.07
CA TYR A 147 -22.18 2.76 -29.50
C TYR A 147 -23.45 3.62 -29.65
N PRO A 148 -24.61 3.02 -29.76
CA PRO A 148 -25.88 3.76 -29.91
C PRO A 148 -26.09 4.81 -28.83
N SER A 149 -26.65 5.97 -29.20
CA SER A 149 -26.86 7.08 -28.27
C SER A 149 -27.85 6.81 -27.14
N ASN A 150 -28.65 5.77 -27.25
CA ASN A 150 -29.57 5.31 -26.20
C ASN A 150 -28.99 4.22 -25.31
N ARG A 151 -27.73 3.81 -25.54
CA ARG A 151 -27.10 2.77 -24.75
C ARG A 151 -26.00 3.35 -23.88
N VAL A 152 -25.92 2.87 -22.65
CA VAL A 152 -24.87 3.19 -21.67
C VAL A 152 -24.15 1.92 -21.26
N LEU A 153 -22.85 2.05 -20.98
CA LEU A 153 -21.93 0.93 -20.81
C LEU A 153 -21.36 0.88 -19.41
N ARG A 154 -21.15 -0.33 -18.89
CA ARG A 154 -20.54 -0.57 -17.59
C ARG A 154 -19.15 0.08 -17.49
N GLY A 155 -18.89 0.74 -16.35
CA GLY A 155 -17.59 1.34 -16.06
C GLY A 155 -17.37 2.69 -16.70
N THR A 156 -18.34 3.23 -17.41
CA THR A 156 -18.36 4.61 -17.90
C THR A 156 -18.98 5.54 -16.85
N LYS A 157 -18.66 6.84 -16.89
CA LYS A 157 -19.06 7.79 -15.85
C LYS A 157 -20.01 8.85 -16.37
N VAL A 158 -21.04 9.13 -15.60
CA VAL A 158 -21.96 10.23 -15.90
C VAL A 158 -21.28 11.57 -15.55
N MET A 159 -21.06 12.41 -16.56
CA MET A 159 -20.43 13.73 -16.42
C MET A 159 -21.46 14.84 -16.23
N GLU A 160 -22.59 14.74 -16.92
CA GLU A 160 -23.70 15.73 -16.84
C GLU A 160 -25.05 15.03 -16.95
N GLY A 161 -26.09 15.61 -16.35
CA GLY A 161 -27.46 15.14 -16.44
C GLY A 161 -27.78 13.94 -15.54
N HIS A 162 -28.94 13.35 -15.82
CA HIS A 162 -29.41 12.14 -15.12
C HIS A 162 -30.28 11.30 -16.06
N ALA A 163 -30.38 10.00 -15.73
CA ALA A 163 -31.22 9.10 -16.53
C ALA A 163 -31.72 7.90 -15.71
N LEU A 164 -32.73 7.22 -16.30
CA LEU A 164 -33.14 5.87 -15.92
C LEU A 164 -32.70 4.92 -17.03
N MET A 165 -32.01 3.86 -16.66
CA MET A 165 -31.56 2.81 -17.57
C MET A 165 -32.13 1.45 -17.18
N GLN A 166 -32.48 0.64 -18.18
CA GLN A 166 -32.77 -0.76 -17.96
C GLN A 166 -31.56 -1.61 -18.25
N VAL A 167 -31.15 -2.43 -17.29
CA VAL A 167 -29.98 -3.30 -17.41
C VAL A 167 -30.23 -4.39 -18.46
N THR A 168 -29.33 -4.48 -19.45
CA THR A 168 -29.37 -5.48 -20.53
C THR A 168 -28.29 -6.54 -20.43
N ALA A 169 -27.13 -6.22 -19.84
CA ALA A 169 -26.05 -7.17 -19.61
C ALA A 169 -25.31 -6.86 -18.31
N VAL A 170 -24.84 -7.88 -17.59
CA VAL A 170 -24.09 -7.78 -16.33
C VAL A 170 -22.81 -8.62 -16.38
N GLY A 171 -21.82 -8.30 -15.53
CA GLY A 171 -20.59 -9.06 -15.38
C GLY A 171 -19.79 -9.21 -16.67
N ASP A 172 -19.38 -10.45 -16.98
CA ASP A 172 -18.59 -10.78 -18.18
C ASP A 172 -19.34 -10.61 -19.51
N ALA A 173 -20.66 -10.50 -19.47
CA ALA A 173 -21.48 -10.29 -20.65
C ALA A 173 -21.52 -8.83 -21.11
N THR A 174 -21.06 -7.87 -20.27
CA THR A 174 -20.96 -6.45 -20.62
C THR A 174 -19.83 -6.22 -21.63
N GLU A 175 -19.88 -5.10 -22.36
CA GLU A 175 -18.78 -4.74 -23.30
C GLU A 175 -17.44 -4.61 -22.57
N ASN A 176 -17.43 -3.96 -21.41
CA ASN A 176 -16.26 -3.89 -20.56
C ASN A 176 -15.80 -5.28 -20.07
N GLY A 177 -16.74 -6.15 -19.69
CA GLY A 177 -16.46 -7.54 -19.32
C GLY A 177 -15.81 -8.35 -20.42
N LYS A 178 -16.27 -8.19 -21.67
CA LYS A 178 -15.66 -8.83 -22.85
C LYS A 178 -14.24 -8.36 -23.11
N VAL A 179 -13.98 -7.04 -22.97
CA VAL A 179 -12.64 -6.45 -23.06
C VAL A 179 -11.75 -7.00 -21.94
N TYR A 180 -12.26 -7.06 -20.70
CA TYR A 180 -11.54 -7.63 -19.55
C TYR A 180 -11.18 -9.11 -19.77
N LYS A 181 -12.11 -9.89 -20.32
CA LYS A 181 -11.90 -11.32 -20.61
C LYS A 181 -10.92 -11.54 -21.77
N ALA A 182 -10.97 -10.68 -22.79
CA ALA A 182 -10.01 -10.67 -23.89
C ALA A 182 -8.64 -10.14 -23.47
N ALA A 183 -8.61 -9.21 -22.50
CA ALA A 183 -7.42 -8.65 -21.89
C ALA A 183 -6.94 -9.44 -20.67
N GLN A 184 -7.48 -10.62 -20.38
CA GLN A 184 -6.94 -11.58 -19.40
C GLN A 184 -5.58 -12.12 -19.90
N ILE A 185 -4.72 -11.21 -20.33
CA ILE A 185 -3.28 -11.35 -20.40
C ILE A 185 -2.81 -11.21 -18.95
N ASP A 186 -2.32 -12.35 -18.45
CA ASP A 186 -1.42 -12.49 -17.30
C ASP A 186 -1.22 -11.22 -16.44
N ASN A 187 -2.03 -11.06 -15.41
CA ASN A 187 -1.84 -10.02 -14.40
C ASN A 187 -0.61 -10.28 -13.49
N SER A 188 0.27 -11.17 -13.88
CA SER A 188 1.55 -11.43 -13.24
C SER A 188 2.61 -10.40 -13.69
N VAL A 189 2.36 -9.12 -13.50
CA VAL A 189 3.46 -8.14 -13.54
C VAL A 189 4.41 -8.51 -12.40
N LYS A 190 5.53 -9.16 -12.77
CA LYS A 190 6.57 -9.54 -11.81
C LYS A 190 7.10 -8.27 -11.14
N THR A 191 7.14 -8.28 -9.83
CA THR A 191 7.75 -7.17 -9.09
C THR A 191 9.27 -7.16 -9.32
N PRO A 192 9.94 -6.01 -9.21
CA PRO A 192 11.41 -5.95 -9.27
C PRO A 192 12.08 -6.92 -8.30
N LEU A 193 11.46 -7.14 -7.15
CA LEU A 193 11.91 -8.13 -6.17
C LEU A 193 11.81 -9.56 -6.72
N ASN A 194 10.67 -9.92 -7.31
CA ASN A 194 10.49 -11.25 -7.91
C ASN A 194 11.48 -11.52 -9.03
N GLU A 195 11.78 -10.50 -9.86
CA GLU A 195 12.82 -10.62 -10.91
C GLU A 195 14.21 -10.86 -10.32
N GLN A 196 14.57 -10.13 -9.26
CA GLN A 196 15.85 -10.34 -8.55
C GLN A 196 15.93 -11.73 -7.92
N LEU A 197 14.85 -12.23 -7.34
CA LEU A 197 14.78 -13.54 -6.71
C LEU A 197 14.82 -14.66 -7.76
N ASP A 198 14.12 -14.53 -8.87
CA ASP A 198 14.21 -15.45 -10.01
C ASP A 198 15.64 -15.51 -10.55
N TRP A 199 16.30 -14.35 -10.68
CA TRP A 199 17.69 -14.28 -11.10
C TRP A 199 18.62 -14.98 -10.11
N LEU A 200 18.44 -14.71 -8.81
CA LEU A 200 19.22 -15.34 -7.74
C LEU A 200 19.03 -16.86 -7.74
N GLY A 201 17.79 -17.34 -7.84
CA GLY A 201 17.49 -18.76 -7.90
C GLY A 201 18.17 -19.44 -9.09
N LYS A 202 18.10 -18.85 -10.29
CA LYS A 202 18.76 -19.35 -11.49
C LYS A 202 20.29 -19.36 -11.35
N TRP A 203 20.87 -18.34 -10.73
CA TRP A 203 22.31 -18.25 -10.52
C TRP A 203 22.80 -19.29 -9.52
N VAL A 204 22.13 -19.46 -8.39
CA VAL A 204 22.41 -20.46 -7.38
C VAL A 204 22.29 -21.86 -7.98
N SER A 205 21.23 -22.16 -8.73
CA SER A 205 21.04 -23.46 -9.38
C SER A 205 22.17 -23.80 -10.38
N ARG A 206 22.59 -22.81 -11.19
CA ARG A 206 23.70 -23.01 -12.13
C ARG A 206 25.02 -23.28 -11.41
N LEU A 207 25.30 -22.53 -10.35
CA LEU A 207 26.51 -22.72 -9.53
C LEU A 207 26.50 -24.09 -8.92
N SER A 208 25.38 -24.53 -8.37
CA SER A 208 25.28 -25.85 -7.71
C SER A 208 25.40 -27.02 -8.68
N CYS A 209 24.78 -26.93 -9.86
CA CYS A 209 24.98 -27.91 -10.91
C CYS A 209 26.46 -27.98 -11.34
N SER A 210 27.13 -26.83 -11.44
CA SER A 210 28.57 -26.81 -11.80
C SER A 210 29.43 -27.45 -10.72
N ILE A 211 29.13 -27.20 -9.44
CA ILE A 211 29.82 -27.82 -8.30
C ILE A 211 29.53 -29.34 -8.28
N GLY A 212 28.27 -29.75 -8.50
CA GLY A 212 27.87 -31.15 -8.57
C GLY A 212 28.63 -31.90 -9.65
N ILE A 213 28.74 -31.34 -10.85
CA ILE A 213 29.53 -31.93 -11.96
C ILE A 213 31.00 -32.00 -11.57
N ALA A 214 31.56 -30.95 -10.96
CA ALA A 214 32.96 -30.97 -10.51
C ALA A 214 33.23 -32.07 -9.47
N VAL A 215 32.30 -32.31 -8.54
CA VAL A 215 32.41 -33.40 -7.55
C VAL A 215 32.36 -34.75 -8.23
N VAL A 216 31.45 -34.95 -9.19
CA VAL A 216 31.39 -36.23 -9.94
C VAL A 216 32.71 -36.49 -10.65
N VAL A 217 33.26 -35.51 -11.35
CA VAL A 217 34.54 -35.62 -12.04
C VAL A 217 35.68 -35.89 -11.07
N ALA A 218 35.77 -35.14 -9.97
CA ALA A 218 36.81 -35.28 -8.96
C ALA A 218 36.80 -36.68 -8.33
N ARG A 219 35.64 -37.18 -7.92
CA ARG A 219 35.50 -38.52 -7.32
C ARG A 219 35.82 -39.64 -8.31
N ILE A 220 35.38 -39.53 -9.57
CA ILE A 220 35.74 -40.49 -10.61
C ILE A 220 37.26 -40.51 -10.81
N VAL A 221 37.90 -39.33 -10.87
CA VAL A 221 39.37 -39.24 -10.99
C VAL A 221 40.05 -39.86 -9.76
N MET A 222 39.57 -39.57 -8.53
CA MET A 222 40.14 -40.17 -7.32
C MET A 222 40.02 -41.69 -7.33
N TYR A 223 38.90 -42.26 -7.78
CA TYR A 223 38.72 -43.69 -7.91
C TYR A 223 39.70 -44.28 -8.94
N LEU A 224 39.84 -43.66 -10.09
CA LEU A 224 40.78 -44.14 -11.13
C LEU A 224 42.26 -44.03 -10.69
N VAL A 225 42.63 -43.01 -9.95
CA VAL A 225 43.99 -42.87 -9.34
C VAL A 225 44.25 -43.98 -8.35
N GLN A 226 43.27 -44.38 -7.56
CA GLN A 226 43.41 -45.49 -6.60
C GLN A 226 43.74 -46.85 -7.29
N TYR A 227 43.34 -47.02 -8.57
CA TYR A 227 43.58 -48.20 -9.38
C TYR A 227 44.64 -47.97 -10.48
N ASP A 228 45.54 -46.97 -10.30
CA ASP A 228 46.64 -46.65 -11.22
C ASP A 228 46.18 -46.46 -12.68
N PHE A 229 44.97 -45.95 -12.92
CA PHE A 229 44.31 -45.81 -14.22
C PHE A 229 44.19 -47.12 -15.02
N SER A 230 44.33 -48.29 -14.39
CA SER A 230 44.25 -49.62 -15.03
C SER A 230 42.84 -50.19 -14.93
N PHE A 231 42.07 -50.10 -16.00
CA PHE A 231 40.69 -50.66 -16.07
C PHE A 231 40.65 -52.18 -15.92
N ALA A 232 41.81 -52.90 -16.07
CA ALA A 232 41.90 -54.35 -15.89
C ALA A 232 41.76 -54.79 -14.40
N ASN A 233 42.07 -53.91 -13.47
CA ASN A 233 42.02 -54.16 -12.04
C ASN A 233 40.73 -53.66 -11.36
N VAL A 234 39.81 -53.02 -12.14
CA VAL A 234 38.57 -52.43 -11.64
C VAL A 234 37.44 -53.48 -11.75
N ASP A 235 36.82 -53.83 -10.64
CA ASP A 235 35.53 -54.54 -10.66
C ASP A 235 34.44 -53.72 -11.27
N PRO A 236 33.85 -54.11 -12.42
CA PRO A 236 32.82 -53.32 -13.08
C PRO A 236 31.60 -53.03 -12.19
N LEU A 237 31.23 -53.96 -11.33
CA LEU A 237 30.08 -53.82 -10.42
C LEU A 237 30.38 -52.80 -9.30
N ALA A 238 31.56 -52.86 -8.70
CA ALA A 238 32.01 -51.91 -7.70
C ALA A 238 32.16 -50.50 -8.27
N PHE A 239 32.59 -50.36 -9.53
CA PHE A 239 32.69 -49.08 -10.20
C PHE A 239 31.31 -48.46 -10.49
N ILE A 240 30.35 -49.26 -10.93
CA ILE A 240 28.98 -48.81 -11.14
C ILE A 240 28.36 -48.34 -9.82
N ALA A 241 28.54 -49.10 -8.74
CA ALA A 241 28.05 -48.71 -7.41
C ALA A 241 28.66 -47.37 -6.96
N TYR A 242 29.96 -47.18 -7.14
CA TYR A 242 30.67 -45.93 -6.81
C TYR A 242 30.17 -44.74 -7.63
N ILE A 243 29.89 -44.92 -8.93
CA ILE A 243 29.31 -43.89 -9.79
C ILE A 243 27.91 -43.52 -9.30
N LEU A 244 27.05 -44.49 -9.01
CA LEU A 244 25.69 -44.25 -8.54
C LEU A 244 25.70 -43.47 -7.22
N GLN A 245 26.57 -43.89 -6.28
CA GLN A 245 26.73 -43.17 -5.01
C GLN A 245 27.27 -41.76 -5.20
N THR A 246 28.21 -41.55 -6.11
CA THR A 246 28.74 -40.23 -6.48
C THR A 246 27.65 -39.32 -7.09
N LEU A 247 26.79 -39.90 -7.93
CA LEU A 247 25.62 -39.18 -8.47
C LEU A 247 24.64 -38.81 -7.38
N MET A 248 24.41 -39.65 -6.37
CA MET A 248 23.54 -39.28 -5.21
C MET A 248 24.09 -38.09 -4.43
N ILE A 249 25.42 -38.08 -4.19
CA ILE A 249 26.08 -36.93 -3.54
C ILE A 249 25.91 -35.65 -4.37
N ALA A 250 26.11 -35.72 -5.68
CA ALA A 250 25.94 -34.58 -6.57
C ALA A 250 24.49 -34.11 -6.59
N MET A 251 23.51 -35.01 -6.58
CA MET A 251 22.09 -34.68 -6.48
C MET A 251 21.75 -34.06 -5.13
N THR A 252 22.31 -34.58 -4.03
CA THR A 252 22.16 -33.96 -2.69
C THR A 252 22.65 -32.51 -2.70
N LEU A 253 23.81 -32.22 -3.29
CA LEU A 253 24.37 -30.87 -3.43
C LEU A 253 23.43 -29.96 -4.22
N VAL A 254 22.83 -30.43 -5.30
CA VAL A 254 21.87 -29.63 -6.09
C VAL A 254 20.62 -29.37 -5.29
N VAL A 255 20.05 -30.36 -4.62
CA VAL A 255 18.85 -30.26 -3.80
C VAL A 255 19.04 -29.25 -2.64
N VAL A 256 20.19 -29.37 -1.95
CA VAL A 256 20.57 -28.50 -0.81
C VAL A 256 20.61 -27.04 -1.20
N SER A 257 21.14 -26.74 -2.37
CA SER A 257 21.45 -25.39 -2.75
C SER A 257 20.25 -24.60 -3.26
N VAL A 258 19.18 -25.28 -3.63
CA VAL A 258 18.01 -24.64 -4.20
C VAL A 258 17.06 -24.12 -3.11
N PRO A 259 16.81 -22.79 -3.06
CA PRO A 259 15.94 -22.20 -2.06
C PRO A 259 14.45 -22.39 -2.41
N GLU A 260 13.88 -23.56 -2.20
CA GLU A 260 12.48 -23.90 -2.53
C GLU A 260 11.45 -23.04 -1.79
N GLY A 261 11.75 -22.65 -0.55
CA GLY A 261 10.87 -21.79 0.27
C GLY A 261 10.75 -20.34 -0.18
N LEU A 262 11.62 -19.87 -1.09
CA LEU A 262 11.75 -18.46 -1.42
C LEU A 262 10.53 -17.83 -2.10
N PRO A 263 9.97 -18.38 -3.20
CA PRO A 263 8.77 -17.81 -3.84
C PRO A 263 7.59 -17.79 -2.89
N MET A 264 7.43 -18.87 -2.12
CA MET A 264 6.35 -19.00 -1.14
C MET A 264 6.49 -17.99 0.01
N ALA A 265 7.70 -17.79 0.53
CA ALA A 265 7.96 -16.80 1.59
C ALA A 265 7.58 -15.39 1.17
N VAL A 266 7.89 -15.02 -0.07
CA VAL A 266 7.55 -13.69 -0.62
C VAL A 266 6.04 -13.53 -0.75
N THR A 267 5.36 -14.50 -1.35
CA THR A 267 3.90 -14.47 -1.54
C THR A 267 3.18 -14.40 -0.20
N LEU A 268 3.61 -15.20 0.77
CA LEU A 268 3.05 -15.19 2.12
C LEU A 268 3.32 -13.87 2.86
N SER A 269 4.52 -13.32 2.73
CA SER A 269 4.92 -12.03 3.29
C SER A 269 4.06 -10.89 2.74
N LEU A 270 3.79 -10.90 1.43
CA LEU A 270 2.91 -9.96 0.76
C LEU A 270 1.46 -10.10 1.27
N ALA A 271 0.93 -11.31 1.35
CA ALA A 271 -0.42 -11.56 1.85
C ALA A 271 -0.60 -11.08 3.30
N TYR A 272 0.35 -11.38 4.19
CA TYR A 272 0.34 -10.87 5.56
C TYR A 272 0.42 -9.35 5.63
N SER A 273 1.27 -8.73 4.81
CA SER A 273 1.41 -7.28 4.77
C SER A 273 0.14 -6.61 4.29
N MET A 274 -0.51 -7.13 3.24
CA MET A 274 -1.80 -6.61 2.75
C MET A 274 -2.88 -6.67 3.83
N ARG A 275 -3.03 -7.81 4.51
CA ARG A 275 -4.01 -7.96 5.60
C ARG A 275 -3.77 -6.96 6.74
N ARG A 276 -2.51 -6.67 7.05
CA ARG A 276 -2.14 -5.69 8.09
C ARG A 276 -2.30 -4.27 7.60
N MET A 277 -1.99 -3.97 6.33
CA MET A 277 -2.25 -2.69 5.70
C MET A 277 -3.75 -2.36 5.73
N LEU A 278 -4.62 -3.33 5.47
CA LEU A 278 -6.07 -3.15 5.59
C LEU A 278 -6.47 -2.75 7.02
N LYS A 279 -5.89 -3.37 8.05
CA LYS A 279 -6.13 -2.99 9.45
C LYS A 279 -5.69 -1.57 9.80
N THR A 280 -4.85 -0.97 8.97
CA THR A 280 -4.40 0.42 9.07
C THR A 280 -5.00 1.31 7.98
N ASN A 281 -6.21 0.96 7.53
CA ASN A 281 -7.02 1.70 6.56
C ASN A 281 -6.41 1.81 5.15
N ASN A 282 -5.53 0.87 4.77
CA ASN A 282 -4.92 0.81 3.44
C ASN A 282 -5.42 -0.44 2.71
N LEU A 283 -6.38 -0.29 1.82
CA LEU A 283 -6.88 -1.37 0.96
C LEU A 283 -5.97 -1.52 -0.24
N VAL A 284 -5.18 -2.56 -0.25
CA VAL A 284 -4.25 -2.87 -1.36
C VAL A 284 -5.02 -3.58 -2.47
N ARG A 285 -5.04 -3.00 -3.66
CA ARG A 285 -5.68 -3.55 -4.86
C ARG A 285 -4.72 -4.34 -5.73
N ARG A 286 -3.42 -4.01 -5.69
CA ARG A 286 -2.36 -4.72 -6.42
C ARG A 286 -1.21 -5.09 -5.49
N MET A 287 -0.85 -6.37 -5.45
CA MET A 287 0.15 -6.89 -4.50
C MET A 287 1.51 -6.21 -4.59
N HIS A 288 1.97 -5.87 -5.80
CA HIS A 288 3.28 -5.22 -5.99
C HIS A 288 3.38 -3.83 -5.35
N ALA A 289 2.24 -3.16 -5.14
CA ALA A 289 2.21 -1.85 -4.51
C ALA A 289 2.73 -1.87 -3.06
N CYS A 290 2.54 -2.99 -2.33
CA CYS A 290 3.06 -3.13 -0.97
C CYS A 290 4.59 -2.98 -0.92
N GLU A 291 5.29 -3.62 -1.84
CA GLU A 291 6.75 -3.57 -1.92
C GLU A 291 7.22 -2.18 -2.40
N THR A 292 6.61 -1.71 -3.49
CA THR A 292 7.00 -0.45 -4.13
C THR A 292 6.78 0.74 -3.20
N MET A 293 5.73 0.71 -2.37
CA MET A 293 5.46 1.74 -1.37
C MET A 293 6.61 1.89 -0.37
N GLY A 294 7.26 0.79 0.01
CA GLY A 294 8.44 0.81 0.87
C GLY A 294 9.67 1.48 0.26
N ALA A 295 9.76 1.54 -1.06
CA ALA A 295 10.84 2.16 -1.81
C ALA A 295 10.54 3.62 -2.21
N THR A 296 9.36 4.16 -1.87
CA THR A 296 8.91 5.50 -2.26
C THR A 296 9.89 6.56 -1.78
N THR A 297 10.31 7.42 -2.72
CA THR A 297 11.21 8.56 -2.48
C THR A 297 10.49 9.91 -2.58
N VAL A 298 9.38 9.95 -3.35
CA VAL A 298 8.59 11.16 -3.55
C VAL A 298 7.10 10.81 -3.46
N ILE A 299 6.34 11.60 -2.70
CA ILE A 299 4.88 11.57 -2.67
C ILE A 299 4.36 12.85 -3.29
N CYS A 300 3.66 12.75 -4.43
CA CYS A 300 2.93 13.85 -5.03
C CYS A 300 1.50 13.80 -4.52
N THR A 301 1.10 14.81 -3.75
CA THR A 301 -0.21 14.83 -3.09
C THR A 301 -1.10 15.95 -3.67
N ASP A 302 -2.37 15.64 -3.87
CA ASP A 302 -3.37 16.69 -4.06
C ASP A 302 -3.61 17.43 -2.72
N LYS A 303 -4.06 18.67 -2.80
CA LYS A 303 -4.44 19.46 -1.64
C LYS A 303 -5.79 19.01 -1.09
N THR A 304 -6.81 19.05 -1.97
CA THR A 304 -8.22 18.87 -1.60
C THR A 304 -8.52 17.41 -1.23
N GLY A 305 -9.26 17.20 -0.15
CA GLY A 305 -9.63 15.85 0.28
C GLY A 305 -8.49 15.02 0.91
N THR A 306 -7.23 15.34 0.59
CA THR A 306 -6.04 14.63 1.12
C THR A 306 -5.37 15.39 2.26
N LEU A 307 -4.91 16.62 2.01
CA LEU A 307 -4.29 17.46 3.04
C LEU A 307 -5.34 18.24 3.84
N THR A 308 -6.46 18.54 3.20
CA THR A 308 -7.59 19.27 3.77
C THR A 308 -8.81 18.35 3.94
N GLN A 309 -9.81 18.82 4.68
CA GLN A 309 -10.98 18.03 5.02
C GLN A 309 -12.00 17.90 3.86
N ASN A 310 -11.82 18.63 2.76
CA ASN A 310 -12.79 18.80 1.67
C ASN A 310 -14.15 19.29 2.18
N ARG A 311 -14.14 20.10 3.22
CA ARG A 311 -15.33 20.65 3.85
C ARG A 311 -15.09 22.11 4.19
N MET A 312 -15.80 23.00 3.51
CA MET A 312 -15.71 24.42 3.81
C MET A 312 -16.23 24.71 5.22
N SER A 313 -15.49 25.51 5.97
CA SER A 313 -15.86 25.98 7.30
C SER A 313 -15.57 27.48 7.46
N VAL A 314 -16.32 28.14 8.32
CA VAL A 314 -16.02 29.53 8.72
C VAL A 314 -14.88 29.50 9.71
N GLU A 315 -13.71 29.98 9.29
CA GLU A 315 -12.48 30.00 10.12
C GLU A 315 -12.35 31.29 10.91
N LYS A 316 -12.74 32.40 10.31
CA LYS A 316 -12.73 33.73 10.91
C LYS A 316 -13.94 34.52 10.46
N ALA A 317 -14.41 35.43 11.31
CA ALA A 317 -15.35 36.44 10.90
C ALA A 317 -15.08 37.74 11.67
N CYS A 318 -15.39 38.86 11.04
CA CYS A 318 -15.27 40.21 11.61
C CYS A 318 -16.52 40.99 11.33
N PHE A 319 -17.23 41.44 12.37
CA PHE A 319 -18.45 42.19 12.27
C PHE A 319 -18.30 43.55 12.97
N TYR A 320 -19.15 44.52 12.57
CA TYR A 320 -19.10 45.90 13.03
C TYR A 320 -20.47 46.32 13.61
N ARG A 321 -20.46 46.95 14.79
CA ARG A 321 -21.70 47.34 15.49
C ARG A 321 -22.45 48.54 14.91
N GLY A 322 -21.79 49.37 14.13
CA GLY A 322 -22.37 50.62 13.62
C GLY A 322 -22.58 51.68 14.72
N GLY A 323 -21.84 52.80 14.66
CA GLY A 323 -21.89 53.87 15.66
C GLY A 323 -20.51 54.49 15.93
N GLU A 324 -20.41 55.47 16.80
CA GLU A 324 -19.15 56.17 17.10
C GLU A 324 -18.12 55.23 17.74
N ALA A 325 -16.91 55.12 17.16
CA ALA A 325 -15.77 54.35 17.59
C ALA A 325 -15.88 52.83 17.43
N ASP A 326 -16.04 52.40 16.20
CA ASP A 326 -16.15 50.98 15.84
C ASP A 326 -14.85 50.20 15.97
N LYS A 327 -14.72 49.47 17.06
CA LYS A 327 -13.77 48.36 17.12
C LYS A 327 -14.38 47.13 16.46
N PRO A 328 -13.70 46.52 15.50
CA PRO A 328 -14.18 45.29 14.91
C PRO A 328 -14.34 44.19 15.98
N ILE A 329 -15.47 43.50 15.95
CA ILE A 329 -15.68 42.31 16.79
C ILE A 329 -15.12 41.11 16.03
N ILE A 330 -13.93 40.71 16.44
CA ILE A 330 -13.18 39.63 15.76
C ILE A 330 -13.65 38.26 16.25
N ASP A 331 -14.26 38.15 17.43
CA ASP A 331 -14.83 36.90 17.94
C ASP A 331 -16.30 36.78 17.52
N ALA A 332 -16.50 36.28 16.32
CA ALA A 332 -17.83 36.08 15.74
C ALA A 332 -18.67 35.04 16.51
N ASP A 333 -18.07 34.15 17.24
CA ASP A 333 -18.78 33.15 18.03
C ASP A 333 -19.56 33.79 19.18
N GLU A 334 -19.00 34.80 19.81
CA GLU A 334 -19.65 35.54 20.89
C GLU A 334 -20.88 36.33 20.37
N ILE A 335 -20.78 36.86 19.13
CA ILE A 335 -21.89 37.60 18.52
C ILE A 335 -23.11 36.72 18.30
N LEU A 336 -22.91 35.51 17.76
CA LEU A 336 -24.03 34.61 17.45
C LEU A 336 -24.75 34.10 18.69
N LEU A 337 -24.09 34.05 19.83
CA LEU A 337 -24.70 33.61 21.10
C LEU A 337 -25.48 34.70 21.79
N ASN A 338 -25.26 35.96 21.41
CA ASN A 338 -25.98 37.11 21.99
C ASN A 338 -27.34 37.32 21.33
N SER A 339 -28.24 38.03 22.02
CA SER A 339 -29.56 38.44 21.51
C SER A 339 -29.59 39.93 21.16
N SER A 340 -28.55 40.44 20.49
CA SER A 340 -28.49 41.83 20.03
C SER A 340 -29.10 41.97 18.62
N ASP A 341 -29.52 43.18 18.24
CA ASP A 341 -30.04 43.47 16.90
C ASP A 341 -29.03 43.03 15.82
N LEU A 342 -27.73 43.32 16.03
CA LEU A 342 -26.66 42.88 15.13
C LEU A 342 -26.60 41.35 14.99
N SER A 343 -26.74 40.65 16.10
CA SER A 343 -26.77 39.16 16.11
C SER A 343 -27.95 38.63 15.30
N ASN A 344 -29.12 39.23 15.50
CA ASN A 344 -30.33 38.81 14.79
C ASN A 344 -30.21 39.06 13.27
N GLU A 345 -29.67 40.23 12.88
CA GLU A 345 -29.41 40.56 11.48
C GLU A 345 -28.43 39.61 10.82
N ILE A 346 -27.38 39.22 11.52
CA ILE A 346 -26.38 38.24 11.01
C ILE A 346 -27.03 36.88 10.84
N LYS A 347 -27.75 36.37 11.86
CA LYS A 347 -28.43 35.06 11.81
C LYS A 347 -29.41 34.99 10.65
N GLU A 348 -30.26 35.99 10.49
CA GLU A 348 -31.22 36.04 9.39
C GLU A 348 -30.55 36.20 8.03
N SER A 349 -29.52 37.06 7.92
CA SER A 349 -28.75 37.24 6.69
C SER A 349 -28.11 35.92 6.21
N ILE A 350 -27.62 35.07 7.11
CA ILE A 350 -27.06 33.78 6.78
C ILE A 350 -28.17 32.77 6.46
N ALA A 351 -29.20 32.67 7.31
CA ALA A 351 -30.25 31.65 7.17
C ALA A 351 -31.17 31.87 5.97
N LEU A 352 -31.51 33.15 5.67
CA LEU A 352 -32.53 33.48 4.70
C LEU A 352 -31.99 33.94 3.32
N ASN A 353 -30.80 34.53 3.28
CA ASN A 353 -30.14 34.93 2.05
C ASN A 353 -29.16 33.87 1.55
N THR A 354 -29.66 32.67 1.20
CA THR A 354 -28.84 31.55 0.75
C THR A 354 -29.65 30.50 -0.02
N THR A 355 -29.03 29.89 -1.00
CA THR A 355 -29.60 28.79 -1.81
C THR A 355 -29.18 27.41 -1.32
N ALA A 356 -28.23 27.32 -0.39
CA ALA A 356 -27.76 26.05 0.17
C ALA A 356 -28.71 25.51 1.26
N SER A 357 -28.64 24.22 1.54
CA SER A 357 -29.32 23.55 2.66
C SER A 357 -28.39 22.50 3.27
N LEU A 358 -28.76 22.00 4.45
CA LEU A 358 -28.06 20.92 5.12
C LEU A 358 -28.89 19.64 5.04
N ASP A 359 -28.22 18.53 4.79
CA ASP A 359 -28.80 17.19 4.88
C ASP A 359 -28.40 16.57 6.22
N PHE A 360 -29.41 16.23 7.01
CA PHE A 360 -29.28 15.61 8.33
C PHE A 360 -29.43 14.08 8.32
N SER A 361 -29.29 13.44 7.18
CA SER A 361 -29.30 11.95 7.09
C SER A 361 -28.28 11.33 8.05
N ASN A 362 -27.18 12.03 8.31
CA ASN A 362 -26.26 11.73 9.40
C ASN A 362 -26.27 12.87 10.44
N PRO A 363 -26.98 12.70 11.57
CA PRO A 363 -27.14 13.77 12.58
C PRO A 363 -25.82 14.25 13.20
N THR A 364 -24.80 13.38 13.25
CA THR A 364 -23.50 13.72 13.84
C THR A 364 -22.59 14.51 12.89
N SER A 365 -22.86 14.46 11.58
CA SER A 365 -22.07 15.14 10.57
C SER A 365 -22.96 15.51 9.37
N PRO A 366 -23.76 16.59 9.48
CA PRO A 366 -24.62 17.03 8.37
C PRO A 366 -23.81 17.38 7.14
N SER A 367 -24.33 17.01 5.96
CA SER A 367 -23.72 17.33 4.67
C SER A 367 -24.35 18.57 4.05
N VAL A 368 -23.58 19.29 3.22
CA VAL A 368 -24.05 20.50 2.54
C VAL A 368 -24.65 20.11 1.20
N LEU A 369 -25.89 20.57 0.95
CA LEU A 369 -26.56 20.52 -0.34
C LEU A 369 -26.52 21.91 -0.99
N GLY A 370 -26.04 22.01 -2.22
CA GLY A 370 -25.89 23.27 -2.94
C GLY A 370 -24.50 23.90 -2.82
N ASN A 371 -24.39 25.21 -2.78
CA ASN A 371 -23.11 25.92 -2.77
C ASN A 371 -22.31 25.68 -1.49
N PRO A 372 -21.07 25.09 -1.55
CA PRO A 372 -20.29 24.76 -0.36
C PRO A 372 -19.91 25.95 0.51
N THR A 373 -19.72 27.14 -0.10
CA THR A 373 -19.39 28.39 0.63
C THR A 373 -20.56 28.88 1.46
N GLU A 374 -21.77 28.79 0.93
CA GLU A 374 -23.02 29.13 1.64
C GLU A 374 -23.34 28.08 2.72
N GLY A 375 -23.13 26.77 2.37
CA GLY A 375 -23.33 25.69 3.31
C GLY A 375 -22.40 25.77 4.53
N ALA A 376 -21.19 26.30 4.37
CA ALA A 376 -20.27 26.54 5.49
C ALA A 376 -20.86 27.54 6.51
N LEU A 377 -21.57 28.55 6.05
CA LEU A 377 -22.27 29.51 6.92
C LEU A 377 -23.44 28.86 7.67
N LEU A 378 -24.22 28.00 6.99
CA LEU A 378 -25.30 27.26 7.62
C LEU A 378 -24.80 26.27 8.65
N LEU A 379 -23.71 25.55 8.35
CA LEU A 379 -23.04 24.67 9.30
C LEU A 379 -22.53 25.44 10.52
N TRP A 380 -22.03 26.65 10.32
CA TRP A 380 -21.59 27.49 11.42
C TRP A 380 -22.75 27.88 12.34
N LEU A 381 -23.91 28.24 11.80
CA LEU A 381 -25.14 28.49 12.60
C LEU A 381 -25.55 27.22 13.35
N HIS A 382 -25.64 26.10 12.65
CA HIS A 382 -26.03 24.81 13.24
C HIS A 382 -25.10 24.39 14.38
N ASN A 383 -23.78 24.51 14.22
CA ASN A 383 -22.79 24.20 15.25
C ASN A 383 -22.90 25.10 16.50
N LYS A 384 -23.54 26.28 16.37
CA LYS A 384 -23.85 27.17 17.48
C LYS A 384 -25.25 26.97 18.09
N GLY A 385 -25.93 25.90 17.64
CA GLY A 385 -27.27 25.56 18.13
C GLY A 385 -28.39 26.44 17.61
N ILE A 386 -28.17 27.18 16.49
CA ILE A 386 -29.17 28.02 15.84
C ILE A 386 -29.88 27.20 14.77
N ASP A 387 -31.18 27.02 14.93
CA ASP A 387 -32.05 26.34 13.99
C ASP A 387 -32.36 27.23 12.80
N TYR A 388 -31.63 27.11 11.71
CA TYR A 388 -31.83 27.90 10.51
C TYR A 388 -33.07 27.47 9.72
N GLU A 389 -33.51 26.20 9.84
CA GLU A 389 -34.71 25.67 9.16
C GLU A 389 -35.96 26.30 9.77
N ALA A 390 -36.04 26.35 11.09
CA ALA A 390 -37.13 27.04 11.78
C ALA A 390 -37.21 28.53 11.41
N LEU A 391 -36.06 29.20 11.23
CA LEU A 391 -36.05 30.60 10.73
C LEU A 391 -36.56 30.68 9.30
N ARG A 392 -36.26 29.76 8.43
CA ARG A 392 -36.76 29.73 7.04
C ARG A 392 -38.24 29.45 6.95
N GLU A 393 -38.76 28.51 7.73
CA GLU A 393 -40.18 28.16 7.73
C GLU A 393 -41.07 29.30 8.22
N GLN A 394 -40.58 30.11 9.19
CA GLN A 394 -41.30 31.20 9.75
C GLN A 394 -41.16 32.50 8.95
N ALA A 395 -40.09 32.64 8.18
CA ALA A 395 -39.81 33.83 7.40
C ALA A 395 -40.62 33.85 6.11
N ARG A 396 -41.19 35.05 5.80
CA ARG A 396 -41.78 35.25 4.50
C ARG A 396 -40.82 36.01 3.58
N MET A 397 -40.38 35.30 2.53
CA MET A 397 -39.60 35.91 1.46
C MET A 397 -40.49 36.78 0.60
N VAL A 398 -40.13 38.06 0.41
CA VAL A 398 -40.86 39.02 -0.38
C VAL A 398 -40.30 39.09 -1.79
N GLU A 399 -39.00 39.24 -1.94
CA GLU A 399 -38.33 39.37 -3.22
C GLU A 399 -36.88 38.80 -3.13
N GLU A 400 -36.39 38.16 -4.16
CA GLU A 400 -35.03 37.62 -4.23
C GLU A 400 -34.34 38.04 -5.52
N LEU A 401 -33.07 38.43 -5.40
CA LEU A 401 -32.14 38.66 -6.50
C LEU A 401 -31.02 37.60 -6.43
N PRO A 402 -31.05 36.56 -7.27
CA PRO A 402 -30.08 35.48 -7.21
C PRO A 402 -28.66 35.95 -7.52
N PHE A 403 -27.65 35.20 -7.06
CA PHE A 403 -26.25 35.44 -7.38
C PHE A 403 -25.99 35.30 -8.88
N THR A 404 -25.21 36.23 -9.45
CA THR A 404 -24.61 36.08 -10.78
C THR A 404 -23.12 36.40 -10.74
N THR A 405 -22.35 35.79 -11.62
CA THR A 405 -20.90 36.02 -11.74
C THR A 405 -20.55 37.44 -12.15
N GLU A 406 -21.47 38.15 -12.81
CA GLU A 406 -21.31 39.52 -13.22
C GLU A 406 -21.53 40.50 -12.05
N ARG A 407 -22.60 40.30 -11.27
CA ARG A 407 -22.92 41.11 -10.09
C ARG A 407 -22.07 40.82 -8.89
N LYS A 408 -21.68 39.57 -8.70
CA LYS A 408 -20.90 39.07 -7.56
C LYS A 408 -21.57 39.26 -6.20
N PHE A 409 -22.89 39.43 -6.14
CA PHE A 409 -23.66 39.42 -4.93
C PHE A 409 -25.06 38.86 -5.16
N MET A 410 -25.73 38.48 -4.08
CA MET A 410 -27.15 38.16 -4.03
C MET A 410 -27.85 39.06 -2.98
N ALA A 411 -29.15 39.26 -3.12
CA ALA A 411 -29.93 40.04 -2.20
C ALA A 411 -31.33 39.44 -2.01
N THR A 412 -31.86 39.57 -0.79
CA THR A 412 -33.16 39.03 -0.44
C THR A 412 -33.93 40.02 0.46
N ILE A 413 -35.19 40.29 0.17
CA ILE A 413 -36.10 41.02 1.07
C ILE A 413 -36.97 40.02 1.80
N VAL A 414 -36.96 40.08 3.13
CA VAL A 414 -37.72 39.18 3.99
C VAL A 414 -38.50 39.93 5.04
N GLU A 415 -39.64 39.41 5.46
CA GLU A 415 -40.29 39.81 6.70
C GLU A 415 -39.54 39.19 7.87
N SER A 416 -38.90 40.00 8.70
CA SER A 416 -38.00 39.53 9.75
C SER A 416 -38.74 38.72 10.82
N VAL A 417 -38.22 37.55 11.16
CA VAL A 417 -38.74 36.72 12.26
C VAL A 417 -38.17 37.16 13.60
N LEU A 418 -36.89 37.51 13.64
CA LEU A 418 -36.19 37.93 14.88
C LEU A 418 -36.40 39.39 15.22
N MET A 419 -36.93 40.21 14.27
CA MET A 419 -37.28 41.61 14.47
C MET A 419 -38.72 41.86 13.94
N PRO A 420 -39.72 41.44 14.70
CA PRO A 420 -41.14 41.48 14.24
C PRO A 420 -41.60 42.87 13.78
N GLY A 421 -42.28 42.89 12.66
CA GLY A 421 -42.82 44.14 12.07
C GLY A 421 -41.85 44.85 11.14
N LYS A 422 -40.61 44.40 10.97
CA LYS A 422 -39.64 44.94 10.03
C LYS A 422 -39.54 44.11 8.76
N ARG A 423 -39.33 44.77 7.63
CA ARG A 423 -38.90 44.16 6.38
C ARG A 423 -37.43 44.48 6.16
N MET A 424 -36.60 43.44 6.09
CA MET A 424 -35.16 43.59 5.98
C MET A 424 -34.69 43.18 4.59
N LEU A 425 -33.87 44.04 3.99
CA LEU A 425 -33.06 43.70 2.82
C LEU A 425 -31.71 43.20 3.29
N TYR A 426 -31.38 41.96 2.94
CA TYR A 426 -30.06 41.36 3.18
C TYR A 426 -29.30 41.26 1.86
N VAL A 427 -28.04 41.67 1.87
CA VAL A 427 -27.11 41.58 0.72
C VAL A 427 -25.90 40.78 1.15
N LYS A 428 -25.50 39.80 0.34
CA LYS A 428 -24.32 38.98 0.56
C LYS A 428 -23.54 38.85 -0.75
N GLY A 429 -22.18 38.99 -0.69
CA GLY A 429 -21.38 38.87 -1.89
C GLY A 429 -19.89 39.16 -1.71
N ALA A 430 -19.21 39.48 -2.82
CA ALA A 430 -17.80 39.86 -2.80
C ALA A 430 -17.59 41.12 -1.94
N PRO A 431 -16.61 41.08 -0.99
CA PRO A 431 -16.43 42.17 -0.02
C PRO A 431 -16.28 43.55 -0.66
N GLU A 432 -15.55 43.64 -1.76
CA GLU A 432 -15.28 44.87 -2.47
C GLU A 432 -16.57 45.47 -3.03
N ILE A 433 -17.47 44.62 -3.56
CA ILE A 433 -18.74 45.03 -4.13
C ILE A 433 -19.73 45.44 -3.03
N VAL A 434 -19.87 44.57 -2.01
CA VAL A 434 -20.80 44.83 -0.90
C VAL A 434 -20.39 46.09 -0.12
N TYR A 435 -19.08 46.28 0.12
CA TYR A 435 -18.59 47.51 0.76
C TYR A 435 -18.88 48.75 -0.07
N ALA A 436 -18.69 48.72 -1.39
CA ALA A 436 -19.00 49.84 -2.29
C ALA A 436 -20.47 50.23 -2.22
N LEU A 437 -21.39 49.27 -2.07
CA LEU A 437 -22.83 49.54 -1.89
C LEU A 437 -23.16 50.24 -0.55
N CYS A 438 -22.27 50.12 0.45
CA CYS A 438 -22.43 50.67 1.79
C CYS A 438 -21.69 52.00 2.01
N ALA A 439 -20.77 52.37 1.13
CA ALA A 439 -19.79 53.45 1.32
C ALA A 439 -20.36 54.84 1.60
N SER A 440 -21.60 55.10 1.20
CA SER A 440 -22.29 56.39 1.41
C SER A 440 -23.08 56.44 2.72
N THR A 441 -23.10 55.36 3.50
CA THR A 441 -23.93 55.25 4.71
C THR A 441 -23.18 55.73 5.94
N SER A 442 -23.78 56.56 6.76
CA SER A 442 -23.23 56.97 8.05
C SER A 442 -23.06 55.77 8.96
N GLY A 443 -21.88 55.63 9.58
CA GLY A 443 -21.53 54.47 10.43
C GLY A 443 -20.91 53.28 9.68
N THR A 444 -20.60 53.42 8.38
CA THR A 444 -19.78 52.42 7.67
C THR A 444 -18.33 52.50 8.15
N PRO A 445 -17.67 51.36 8.51
CA PRO A 445 -16.31 51.35 8.99
C PRO A 445 -15.33 51.91 7.94
N PRO A 446 -14.17 52.48 8.36
CA PRO A 446 -13.21 53.05 7.43
C PRO A 446 -12.72 52.01 6.40
N GLN A 447 -12.66 52.41 5.13
CA GLN A 447 -12.22 51.51 4.04
C GLN A 447 -10.87 50.86 4.29
N ALA A 448 -9.92 51.64 4.80
CA ALA A 448 -8.57 51.14 5.11
C ALA A 448 -8.58 49.98 6.10
N GLU A 449 -9.46 49.98 7.10
CA GLU A 449 -9.59 48.94 8.11
C GLU A 449 -10.22 47.67 7.53
N VAL A 450 -11.33 47.81 6.79
CA VAL A 450 -12.04 46.71 6.14
C VAL A 450 -11.11 46.02 5.13
N TYR A 451 -10.38 46.82 4.33
CA TYR A 451 -9.44 46.27 3.33
C TYR A 451 -8.19 45.68 3.96
N ALA A 452 -7.71 46.19 5.08
CA ALA A 452 -6.62 45.53 5.83
C ALA A 452 -7.03 44.15 6.36
N GLN A 453 -8.25 44.05 6.91
CA GLN A 453 -8.81 42.78 7.37
C GLN A 453 -9.03 41.80 6.21
N LEU A 454 -9.58 42.30 5.10
CA LEU A 454 -9.77 41.51 3.87
C LEU A 454 -8.43 40.97 3.35
N THR A 455 -7.42 41.82 3.28
CA THR A 455 -6.07 41.43 2.84
C THR A 455 -5.47 40.36 3.76
N GLN A 456 -5.66 40.50 5.06
CA GLN A 456 -5.22 39.48 6.03
C GLN A 456 -5.89 38.12 5.80
N TYR A 457 -7.18 38.08 5.47
CA TYR A 457 -7.90 36.85 5.17
C TYR A 457 -7.48 36.27 3.83
N GLN A 458 -7.33 37.12 2.80
CA GLN A 458 -6.88 36.70 1.47
C GLN A 458 -5.45 36.17 1.49
N GLN A 459 -4.53 36.78 2.27
CA GLN A 459 -3.15 36.26 2.46
C GLN A 459 -3.12 34.88 3.11
N ARG A 460 -4.13 34.50 3.88
CA ARG A 460 -4.34 33.18 4.43
C ARG A 460 -5.15 32.25 3.53
N ALA A 461 -5.34 32.66 2.27
CA ALA A 461 -6.06 31.89 1.26
C ALA A 461 -7.51 31.54 1.61
N MET A 462 -8.16 32.38 2.43
CA MET A 462 -9.54 32.18 2.80
C MET A 462 -10.45 32.83 1.76
N ARG A 463 -11.56 32.18 1.44
CA ARG A 463 -12.66 32.79 0.66
C ARG A 463 -13.43 33.75 1.57
N THR A 464 -13.73 34.95 1.08
CA THR A 464 -14.37 35.98 1.87
C THR A 464 -15.74 36.34 1.31
N LEU A 465 -16.73 36.42 2.20
CA LEU A 465 -18.07 36.93 1.91
C LEU A 465 -18.37 38.08 2.85
N ALA A 466 -18.84 39.19 2.29
CA ALA A 466 -19.33 40.31 3.08
C ALA A 466 -20.86 40.31 3.16
N PHE A 467 -21.36 40.92 4.22
CA PHE A 467 -22.77 41.03 4.55
C PHE A 467 -23.15 42.50 4.77
N ALA A 468 -24.32 42.85 4.28
CA ALA A 468 -24.95 44.15 4.53
C ALA A 468 -26.46 44.02 4.71
N CYS A 469 -27.09 44.96 5.41
CA CYS A 469 -28.53 44.98 5.60
C CYS A 469 -29.11 46.41 5.52
N LYS A 470 -30.41 46.48 5.31
CA LYS A 470 -31.20 47.71 5.38
C LYS A 470 -32.63 47.38 5.80
N ASP A 471 -33.20 48.24 6.66
CA ASP A 471 -34.65 48.26 6.93
C ASP A 471 -35.39 48.90 5.74
N VAL A 472 -36.31 48.14 5.11
CA VAL A 472 -37.06 48.52 3.91
C VAL A 472 -38.57 48.40 4.13
N THR A 473 -38.99 48.54 5.37
CA THR A 473 -40.39 48.38 5.78
C THR A 473 -41.32 49.27 4.96
N ASP A 474 -40.92 50.52 4.64
CA ASP A 474 -41.72 51.48 3.91
C ASP A 474 -41.68 51.29 2.38
N THR A 475 -40.65 50.65 1.83
CA THR A 475 -40.44 50.53 0.38
C THR A 475 -39.86 49.13 0.03
N PRO A 476 -40.69 48.07 -0.04
CA PRO A 476 -40.22 46.68 -0.13
C PRO A 476 -39.95 46.21 -1.56
N SER A 477 -39.27 46.97 -2.41
CA SER A 477 -38.91 46.58 -3.77
C SER A 477 -37.40 46.67 -3.99
N LEU A 478 -36.77 45.56 -4.47
CA LEU A 478 -35.35 45.48 -4.79
C LEU A 478 -34.92 46.51 -5.84
N SER A 479 -35.77 46.77 -6.83
CA SER A 479 -35.49 47.75 -7.91
C SER A 479 -35.31 49.17 -7.43
N GLN A 480 -35.87 49.53 -6.25
CA GLN A 480 -35.73 50.85 -5.66
C GLN A 480 -34.44 51.06 -4.87
N HIS A 481 -33.82 49.94 -4.44
CA HIS A 481 -32.62 49.92 -3.59
C HIS A 481 -31.36 49.48 -4.32
N LEU A 482 -31.51 48.68 -5.39
CA LEU A 482 -30.40 48.09 -6.15
C LEU A 482 -30.67 48.27 -7.66
N THR A 483 -29.99 49.23 -8.30
CA THR A 483 -30.09 49.43 -9.75
C THR A 483 -29.18 48.44 -10.48
N THR A 484 -29.77 47.58 -11.31
CA THR A 484 -29.07 46.61 -12.15
C THR A 484 -28.93 47.14 -13.59
N SER A 485 -27.92 47.94 -13.90
CA SER A 485 -27.60 48.27 -15.30
C SER A 485 -26.31 47.56 -15.73
N PRO A 486 -26.31 46.78 -16.85
CA PRO A 486 -25.16 45.99 -17.28
C PRO A 486 -23.95 46.81 -17.79
N SER A 487 -24.05 48.12 -17.93
CA SER A 487 -23.03 48.89 -18.66
C SER A 487 -22.54 50.16 -17.94
N GLN A 488 -22.90 50.38 -16.69
CA GLN A 488 -22.40 51.54 -15.95
C GLN A 488 -21.97 51.13 -14.53
N HIS A 489 -20.89 51.76 -14.07
CA HIS A 489 -20.47 51.73 -12.68
C HIS A 489 -21.68 51.91 -11.78
N LEU A 490 -21.86 51.03 -10.79
CA LEU A 490 -22.92 51.08 -9.79
C LEU A 490 -22.99 52.50 -9.23
N THR A 491 -23.88 53.34 -9.81
CA THR A 491 -24.13 54.66 -9.26
C THR A 491 -25.16 54.54 -8.17
N THR A 492 -24.71 54.57 -6.96
CA THR A 492 -25.46 54.54 -5.72
C THR A 492 -26.21 55.84 -5.48
N SER A 493 -27.33 56.04 -6.13
CA SER A 493 -28.20 57.09 -5.68
C SER A 493 -29.32 56.54 -4.82
N ALA A 494 -29.03 56.16 -3.60
CA ALA A 494 -29.95 55.96 -2.47
C ALA A 494 -29.81 54.61 -1.67
N SER A 495 -28.79 53.81 -1.84
CA SER A 495 -28.65 52.59 -1.00
C SER A 495 -27.98 52.95 0.34
N GLN A 496 -28.75 53.31 1.33
CA GLN A 496 -28.29 53.42 2.73
C GLN A 496 -28.15 52.03 3.34
N LEU A 497 -27.38 51.14 2.69
CA LEU A 497 -27.06 49.81 3.21
C LEU A 497 -26.01 49.92 4.33
N ARG A 498 -26.26 49.27 5.45
CA ARG A 498 -25.33 49.17 6.57
C ARG A 498 -24.43 47.95 6.37
N PHE A 499 -23.14 48.17 6.41
CA PHE A 499 -22.15 47.11 6.34
C PHE A 499 -22.13 46.33 7.65
N LEU A 500 -22.37 45.01 7.62
CA LEU A 500 -22.36 44.16 8.81
C LEU A 500 -20.99 43.56 9.09
N GLY A 501 -20.28 43.10 8.06
CA GLY A 501 -18.98 42.50 8.24
C GLY A 501 -18.55 41.49 7.17
N ILE A 502 -17.50 40.75 7.45
CA ILE A 502 -16.88 39.77 6.54
C ILE A 502 -16.75 38.45 7.26
N ALA A 503 -17.18 37.36 6.63
CA ALA A 503 -16.86 36.00 7.00
C ALA A 503 -15.77 35.47 6.08
N ALA A 504 -14.78 34.80 6.65
CA ALA A 504 -13.66 34.13 5.98
C ALA A 504 -13.82 32.62 6.10
N ILE A 505 -13.90 31.97 4.97
CA ILE A 505 -14.27 30.56 4.81
C ILE A 505 -13.10 29.85 4.16
N ALA A 506 -12.67 28.72 4.75
CA ALA A 506 -11.60 27.91 4.22
C ALA A 506 -11.94 26.42 4.35
N ASP A 507 -11.22 25.60 3.60
CA ASP A 507 -11.16 24.16 3.77
C ASP A 507 -9.97 23.86 4.71
N PRO A 508 -10.20 23.50 5.98
CA PRO A 508 -9.14 23.39 6.97
C PRO A 508 -8.22 22.21 6.72
N VAL A 509 -6.94 22.38 7.03
CA VAL A 509 -5.96 21.31 7.04
C VAL A 509 -6.34 20.27 8.11
N ARG A 510 -6.23 18.98 7.78
CA ARG A 510 -6.46 17.91 8.74
C ARG A 510 -5.40 17.96 9.84
N LYS A 511 -5.80 17.78 11.09
CA LYS A 511 -4.95 17.96 12.28
C LYS A 511 -3.71 17.06 12.30
N GLU A 512 -3.81 15.86 11.71
CA GLU A 512 -2.74 14.86 11.68
C GLU A 512 -1.71 15.08 10.55
N VAL A 513 -2.02 15.90 9.55
CA VAL A 513 -1.18 16.06 8.35
C VAL A 513 0.19 16.69 8.64
N PRO A 514 0.31 17.76 9.45
CA PRO A 514 1.62 18.37 9.71
C PRO A 514 2.62 17.40 10.34
N GLU A 515 2.16 16.58 11.28
CA GLU A 515 3.01 15.57 11.92
C GLU A 515 3.39 14.46 10.94
N SER A 516 2.43 14.00 10.13
CA SER A 516 2.65 12.96 9.12
C SER A 516 3.62 13.40 8.03
N ILE A 517 3.53 14.64 7.55
CA ILE A 517 4.49 15.20 6.59
C ILE A 517 5.89 15.29 7.20
N LYS A 518 6.00 15.72 8.46
CA LYS A 518 7.27 15.75 9.18
C LYS A 518 7.88 14.35 9.31
N GLU A 519 7.07 13.35 9.55
CA GLU A 519 7.49 11.95 9.59
C GLU A 519 8.00 11.48 8.23
N CYS A 520 7.30 11.78 7.13
CA CYS A 520 7.74 11.47 5.78
C CYS A 520 9.07 12.16 5.43
N LEU A 521 9.23 13.44 5.73
CA LEU A 521 10.48 14.18 5.49
C LEU A 521 11.64 13.59 6.30
N LYS A 522 11.40 13.22 7.57
CA LYS A 522 12.39 12.54 8.42
C LYS A 522 12.77 11.17 7.85
N ALA A 523 11.81 10.48 7.23
CA ALA A 523 12.04 9.20 6.53
C ALA A 523 12.75 9.36 5.18
N GLY A 524 13.19 10.56 4.80
CA GLY A 524 13.87 10.87 3.54
C GLY A 524 12.92 10.88 2.33
N ILE A 525 11.62 11.02 2.54
CA ILE A 525 10.62 11.07 1.47
C ILE A 525 10.28 12.53 1.21
N ASN A 526 10.45 12.98 -0.04
CA ASN A 526 10.04 14.30 -0.47
C ASN A 526 8.53 14.34 -0.70
N VAL A 527 7.87 15.36 -0.18
CA VAL A 527 6.44 15.59 -0.44
C VAL A 527 6.30 16.79 -1.38
N LYS A 528 5.46 16.65 -2.42
CA LYS A 528 5.15 17.70 -3.39
C LYS A 528 3.64 17.90 -3.44
N ILE A 529 3.20 19.16 -3.40
CA ILE A 529 1.79 19.53 -3.52
C ILE A 529 1.49 19.86 -4.99
N VAL A 530 0.44 19.24 -5.53
CA VAL A 530 -0.01 19.48 -6.92
C VAL A 530 -1.49 19.77 -6.89
N THR A 531 -1.87 21.02 -7.11
CA THR A 531 -3.25 21.47 -6.94
C THR A 531 -3.74 22.37 -8.06
N GLY A 532 -5.06 22.38 -8.30
CA GLY A 532 -5.74 23.35 -9.16
C GLY A 532 -5.88 24.75 -8.56
N ASP A 533 -5.59 24.91 -7.27
CA ASP A 533 -5.71 26.19 -6.56
C ASP A 533 -4.62 27.20 -6.97
N THR A 534 -4.80 28.45 -6.51
CA THR A 534 -3.82 29.53 -6.72
C THR A 534 -2.53 29.29 -5.95
N ALA A 535 -1.44 29.92 -6.41
CA ALA A 535 -0.12 29.80 -5.79
C ALA A 535 -0.13 30.26 -4.31
N GLU A 536 -0.87 31.31 -4.00
CA GLU A 536 -1.00 31.86 -2.64
C GLU A 536 -1.67 30.85 -1.71
N THR A 537 -2.80 30.23 -2.15
CA THR A 537 -3.50 29.20 -1.40
C THR A 537 -2.61 27.98 -1.17
N ALA A 538 -1.96 27.49 -2.21
CA ALA A 538 -1.09 26.34 -2.13
C ALA A 538 0.13 26.58 -1.22
N LYS A 539 0.70 27.77 -1.26
CA LYS A 539 1.81 28.20 -0.40
C LYS A 539 1.41 28.27 1.06
N GLU A 540 0.22 28.85 1.35
CA GLU A 540 -0.27 28.94 2.73
C GLU A 540 -0.55 27.54 3.33
N ILE A 541 -1.18 26.65 2.56
CA ILE A 541 -1.36 25.24 2.97
C ILE A 541 0.00 24.59 3.18
N GLY A 542 0.96 24.82 2.26
CA GLY A 542 2.32 24.33 2.40
C GLY A 542 3.01 24.78 3.70
N ARG A 543 2.75 26.03 4.17
CA ARG A 543 3.23 26.54 5.47
C ARG A 543 2.56 25.81 6.64
N GLN A 544 1.24 25.70 6.59
CA GLN A 544 0.47 25.06 7.68
C GLN A 544 0.86 23.60 7.88
N VAL A 545 1.18 22.88 6.79
CA VAL A 545 1.63 21.48 6.87
C VAL A 545 3.14 21.32 7.10
N GLY A 546 3.89 22.43 7.14
CA GLY A 546 5.33 22.42 7.40
C GLY A 546 6.21 22.04 6.19
N LEU A 547 5.66 22.01 4.98
CA LEU A 547 6.39 21.75 3.74
C LEU A 547 7.08 23.02 3.21
N TRP A 548 6.41 24.17 3.32
CA TRP A 548 6.94 25.46 2.91
C TRP A 548 7.54 26.19 4.12
N THR A 549 8.79 26.59 4.01
CA THR A 549 9.58 27.26 5.06
C THR A 549 10.09 28.62 4.59
N ASP A 550 10.64 29.42 5.50
CA ASP A 550 11.22 30.73 5.15
C ASP A 550 12.48 30.64 4.27
N LYS A 551 13.02 29.43 4.09
CA LYS A 551 14.16 29.17 3.19
C LYS A 551 13.72 28.99 1.73
N ASP A 552 12.44 28.75 1.49
CA ASP A 552 11.90 28.46 0.16
C ASP A 552 11.66 29.75 -0.60
N THR A 553 11.99 29.74 -1.87
CA THR A 553 11.92 30.86 -2.80
C THR A 553 10.85 30.65 -3.86
N GLY A 554 10.69 31.62 -4.77
CA GLY A 554 9.81 31.46 -5.93
C GLY A 554 10.18 30.30 -6.86
N GLU A 555 11.37 29.78 -6.80
CA GLU A 555 11.82 28.63 -7.60
C GLU A 555 11.24 27.30 -7.12
N ASN A 556 10.77 27.25 -5.86
CA ASN A 556 10.16 26.05 -5.29
C ASN A 556 8.65 25.93 -5.58
N ILE A 557 8.07 26.93 -6.24
CA ILE A 557 6.66 26.95 -6.67
C ILE A 557 6.56 27.32 -8.15
N ILE A 558 5.70 26.66 -8.90
CA ILE A 558 5.48 26.93 -10.31
C ILE A 558 3.98 26.86 -10.62
N ASN A 559 3.50 27.69 -11.56
CA ASN A 559 2.13 27.61 -12.06
C ASN A 559 2.02 26.61 -13.22
N GLY A 560 0.83 25.97 -13.36
CA GLY A 560 0.57 24.98 -14.41
C GLY A 560 0.91 25.45 -15.83
N PRO A 561 0.51 26.63 -16.29
CA PRO A 561 0.89 27.14 -17.61
C PRO A 561 2.42 27.28 -17.81
N GLU A 562 3.15 27.74 -16.79
CA GLU A 562 4.61 27.85 -16.82
C GLU A 562 5.26 26.44 -16.84
N PHE A 563 4.73 25.54 -16.00
CA PHE A 563 5.16 24.14 -15.96
C PHE A 563 4.97 23.42 -17.30
N ALA A 564 3.83 23.66 -17.96
CA ALA A 564 3.53 23.09 -19.28
C ALA A 564 4.43 23.64 -20.40
N ALA A 565 4.92 24.87 -20.26
CA ALA A 565 5.81 25.51 -21.24
C ALA A 565 7.26 25.05 -21.15
N LEU A 566 7.70 24.43 -20.04
CA LEU A 566 9.05 23.89 -19.90
C LEU A 566 9.29 22.74 -20.89
N THR A 567 10.47 22.70 -21.50
CA THR A 567 10.93 21.52 -22.22
C THR A 567 11.27 20.41 -21.22
N ASP A 568 11.34 19.15 -21.69
CA ASP A 568 11.65 18.04 -20.78
C ASP A 568 13.04 18.16 -20.14
N ALA A 569 14.02 18.69 -20.87
CA ALA A 569 15.36 18.95 -20.33
C ALA A 569 15.35 20.03 -19.23
N GLN A 570 14.58 21.12 -19.42
CA GLN A 570 14.41 22.17 -18.42
C GLN A 570 13.66 21.63 -17.19
N LEU A 571 12.60 20.86 -17.42
CA LEU A 571 11.84 20.24 -16.34
C LEU A 571 12.72 19.28 -15.52
N ASP A 572 13.49 18.46 -16.19
CA ASP A 572 14.41 17.52 -15.52
C ASP A 572 15.48 18.24 -14.68
N ALA A 573 15.84 19.47 -15.02
CA ALA A 573 16.79 20.28 -14.23
C ALA A 573 16.20 20.77 -12.91
N VAL A 574 14.90 21.15 -12.90
CA VAL A 574 14.26 21.82 -11.75
C VAL A 574 13.26 20.95 -10.97
N VAL A 575 12.87 19.78 -11.50
CA VAL A 575 11.78 18.96 -10.96
C VAL A 575 12.00 18.54 -9.51
N MET A 576 13.24 18.36 -9.08
CA MET A 576 13.56 17.99 -7.69
C MET A 576 13.33 19.14 -6.74
N ASP A 577 13.58 20.38 -7.14
CA ASP A 577 13.48 21.58 -6.30
C ASP A 577 12.05 22.10 -6.18
N ILE A 578 11.20 21.84 -7.18
CA ILE A 578 9.79 22.20 -7.15
C ILE A 578 9.09 21.45 -6.01
N LYS A 579 8.51 22.19 -5.06
CA LYS A 579 7.69 21.67 -3.96
C LYS A 579 6.19 21.78 -4.24
N ILE A 580 5.77 22.82 -4.97
CA ILE A 580 4.36 23.12 -5.21
C ILE A 580 4.14 23.40 -6.69
N ILE A 581 3.13 22.76 -7.28
CA ILE A 581 2.57 23.12 -8.59
C ILE A 581 1.15 23.63 -8.35
N ALA A 582 0.94 24.91 -8.63
CA ALA A 582 -0.35 25.59 -8.50
C ALA A 582 -1.06 25.65 -9.86
N ARG A 583 -2.41 25.70 -9.88
CA ARG A 583 -3.22 25.68 -11.11
C ARG A 583 -2.85 24.54 -12.07
N ALA A 584 -2.47 23.39 -11.51
CA ALA A 584 -2.09 22.21 -12.27
C ALA A 584 -3.28 21.62 -13.04
N ARG A 585 -3.05 21.22 -14.27
CA ARG A 585 -4.01 20.44 -15.08
C ARG A 585 -3.76 18.95 -14.86
N PRO A 586 -4.71 18.06 -15.21
CA PRO A 586 -4.53 16.62 -15.09
C PRO A 586 -3.25 16.09 -15.76
N MET A 587 -2.95 16.59 -16.95
CA MET A 587 -1.74 16.17 -17.69
C MET A 587 -0.45 16.71 -17.08
N ASP A 588 -0.49 17.84 -16.37
CA ASP A 588 0.68 18.38 -15.67
C ASP A 588 1.06 17.46 -14.48
N LYS A 589 0.05 16.91 -13.77
CA LYS A 589 0.26 15.91 -12.72
C LYS A 589 0.97 14.66 -13.27
N ARG A 590 0.51 14.13 -14.39
CA ARG A 590 1.15 12.98 -15.06
C ARG A 590 2.58 13.30 -15.50
N ARG A 591 2.79 14.44 -16.14
CA ARG A 591 4.12 14.87 -16.63
C ARG A 591 5.13 15.04 -15.51
N LEU A 592 4.69 15.55 -14.33
CA LEU A 592 5.52 15.60 -13.13
C LEU A 592 5.99 14.21 -12.71
N VAL A 593 5.07 13.24 -12.67
CA VAL A 593 5.38 11.85 -12.33
C VAL A 593 6.43 11.27 -13.27
N GLU A 594 6.23 11.42 -14.58
CA GLU A 594 7.16 10.94 -15.61
C GLU A 594 8.54 11.60 -15.49
N ALA A 595 8.61 12.90 -15.20
CA ALA A 595 9.87 13.62 -14.99
C ALA A 595 10.62 13.13 -13.75
N LEU A 596 9.92 12.90 -12.63
CA LEU A 596 10.51 12.34 -11.42
C LEU A 596 11.01 10.90 -11.64
N GLN A 597 10.29 10.12 -12.42
CA GLN A 597 10.69 8.75 -12.78
C GLN A 597 11.97 8.76 -13.65
N ARG A 598 12.11 9.69 -14.58
CA ARG A 598 13.36 9.87 -15.33
C ARG A 598 14.55 10.19 -14.43
N LYS A 599 14.31 10.83 -13.27
CA LYS A 599 15.33 11.07 -12.21
C LYS A 599 15.51 9.87 -11.27
N ASN A 600 15.06 8.69 -11.66
CA ASN A 600 15.13 7.46 -10.85
C ASN A 600 14.43 7.57 -9.48
N GLN A 601 13.43 8.46 -9.36
CA GLN A 601 12.62 8.54 -8.16
C GLN A 601 11.51 7.50 -8.19
N VAL A 602 11.22 6.91 -7.02
CA VAL A 602 10.04 6.06 -6.84
C VAL A 602 8.90 6.96 -6.39
N VAL A 603 7.93 7.16 -7.28
CA VAL A 603 6.87 8.16 -7.10
C VAL A 603 5.58 7.49 -6.67
N ALA A 604 5.02 7.94 -5.55
CA ALA A 604 3.65 7.70 -5.16
C ALA A 604 2.80 8.95 -5.45
N VAL A 605 1.57 8.76 -5.90
CA VAL A 605 0.64 9.87 -6.19
C VAL A 605 -0.65 9.66 -5.43
N THR A 606 -1.15 10.70 -4.76
CA THR A 606 -2.50 10.68 -4.19
C THR A 606 -3.49 11.41 -5.08
N GLY A 607 -4.72 10.95 -5.11
CA GLY A 607 -5.81 11.63 -5.82
C GLY A 607 -7.17 11.06 -5.43
N ASP A 608 -8.21 11.89 -5.57
CA ASP A 608 -9.59 11.54 -5.27
C ASP A 608 -10.53 11.74 -6.47
N GLY A 609 -10.07 12.51 -7.46
CA GLY A 609 -10.86 12.89 -8.62
C GLY A 609 -10.56 12.10 -9.89
N THR A 610 -11.48 12.16 -10.84
CA THR A 610 -11.28 11.63 -12.20
C THR A 610 -10.07 12.27 -12.88
N ASN A 611 -9.78 13.52 -12.54
CA ASN A 611 -8.64 14.28 -13.06
C ASN A 611 -7.27 13.73 -12.63
N ASP A 612 -7.25 12.91 -11.58
CA ASP A 612 -6.02 12.33 -11.04
C ASP A 612 -5.69 10.97 -11.66
N ALA A 613 -6.66 10.30 -12.28
CA ALA A 613 -6.52 8.97 -12.83
C ALA A 613 -5.30 8.79 -13.76
N PRO A 614 -4.97 9.72 -14.69
CA PRO A 614 -3.78 9.60 -15.52
C PRO A 614 -2.48 9.62 -14.73
N ALA A 615 -2.41 10.40 -13.64
CA ALA A 615 -1.23 10.49 -12.78
C ALA A 615 -1.13 9.27 -11.85
N LEU A 616 -2.27 8.81 -11.28
CA LEU A 616 -2.36 7.60 -10.47
C LEU A 616 -1.87 6.38 -11.23
N LYS A 617 -2.30 6.23 -12.50
CA LYS A 617 -1.90 5.12 -13.36
C LYS A 617 -0.43 5.19 -13.82
N ALA A 618 0.11 6.39 -13.99
CA ALA A 618 1.50 6.59 -14.40
C ALA A 618 2.48 6.45 -13.24
N ALA A 619 2.04 6.61 -11.99
CA ALA A 619 2.88 6.49 -10.81
C ALA A 619 3.39 5.06 -10.60
N HIS A 620 4.45 4.92 -9.79
CA HIS A 620 4.86 3.60 -9.31
C HIS A 620 3.86 3.03 -8.29
N VAL A 621 3.22 3.90 -7.52
CA VAL A 621 2.10 3.56 -6.64
C VAL A 621 1.05 4.66 -6.72
N GLY A 622 -0.11 4.34 -7.25
CA GLY A 622 -1.30 5.19 -7.20
C GLY A 622 -2.06 4.99 -5.89
N LEU A 623 -2.38 6.09 -5.21
CA LEU A 623 -3.08 6.11 -3.92
C LEU A 623 -4.41 6.86 -4.08
N SER A 624 -5.53 6.17 -4.11
CA SER A 624 -6.85 6.81 -4.09
C SER A 624 -7.35 7.03 -2.68
N MET A 625 -8.15 8.07 -2.48
CA MET A 625 -8.86 8.29 -1.21
C MET A 625 -10.12 7.41 -1.14
N GLY A 626 -10.57 7.09 0.06
CA GLY A 626 -11.77 6.29 0.31
C GLY A 626 -13.03 6.91 -0.26
N ASP A 627 -13.16 8.25 -0.14
CA ASP A 627 -14.27 9.04 -0.70
C ASP A 627 -14.02 9.42 -2.18
N GLY A 628 -12.90 9.00 -2.76
CA GLY A 628 -12.57 9.27 -4.15
C GLY A 628 -13.52 8.60 -5.14
N THR A 629 -13.51 9.11 -6.37
CA THR A 629 -14.34 8.57 -7.46
C THR A 629 -13.93 7.14 -7.82
N SER A 630 -14.86 6.36 -8.36
CA SER A 630 -14.60 4.99 -8.82
C SER A 630 -13.44 4.94 -9.81
N VAL A 631 -13.34 5.92 -10.72
CA VAL A 631 -12.24 6.04 -11.69
C VAL A 631 -10.88 6.22 -11.02
N ALA A 632 -10.81 7.06 -9.97
CA ALA A 632 -9.57 7.23 -9.20
C ALA A 632 -9.20 5.94 -8.47
N LYS A 633 -10.19 5.26 -7.87
CA LYS A 633 -10.00 3.98 -7.20
C LYS A 633 -9.51 2.88 -8.17
N GLU A 634 -10.09 2.78 -9.36
CA GLU A 634 -9.65 1.82 -10.37
C GLU A 634 -8.25 2.10 -10.92
N ALA A 635 -7.91 3.37 -11.08
CA ALA A 635 -6.58 3.78 -11.54
C ALA A 635 -5.50 3.59 -10.47
N SER A 636 -5.88 3.39 -9.20
CA SER A 636 -4.97 3.29 -8.06
C SER A 636 -4.54 1.86 -7.75
N ASP A 637 -3.44 1.73 -7.04
CA ASP A 637 -2.91 0.47 -6.52
C ASP A 637 -3.30 0.22 -5.07
N ILE A 638 -3.52 1.30 -4.29
CA ILE A 638 -3.94 1.26 -2.89
C ILE A 638 -5.04 2.31 -2.68
N THR A 639 -6.10 1.94 -1.96
CA THR A 639 -7.15 2.88 -1.53
C THR A 639 -7.00 3.17 -0.04
N ILE A 640 -6.95 4.45 0.32
CA ILE A 640 -6.82 4.95 1.70
C ILE A 640 -8.22 5.14 2.27
N ILE A 641 -8.72 4.18 3.02
CA ILE A 641 -10.12 4.09 3.44
C ILE A 641 -10.56 5.29 4.32
N ASP A 642 -9.67 5.76 5.18
CA ASP A 642 -9.94 6.86 6.13
C ASP A 642 -9.57 8.25 5.58
N ASN A 643 -9.19 8.35 4.33
CA ASN A 643 -8.72 9.60 3.69
C ASN A 643 -7.58 10.31 4.44
N SER A 644 -6.83 9.58 5.28
CA SER A 644 -5.80 10.16 6.14
C SER A 644 -4.41 10.05 5.55
N PHE A 645 -3.67 11.15 5.49
CA PHE A 645 -2.26 11.15 5.08
C PHE A 645 -1.39 10.31 6.01
N ARG A 646 -1.78 10.18 7.29
CA ARG A 646 -1.11 9.30 8.25
C ARG A 646 -1.15 7.83 7.82
N SER A 647 -2.23 7.38 7.20
CA SER A 647 -2.34 6.02 6.68
C SER A 647 -1.39 5.78 5.51
N ILE A 648 -1.08 6.81 4.71
CA ILE A 648 -0.04 6.75 3.68
C ILE A 648 1.34 6.52 4.30
N CYS A 649 1.70 7.25 5.37
CA CYS A 649 2.96 7.03 6.08
C CYS A 649 3.05 5.60 6.64
N LYS A 650 1.94 5.07 7.17
CA LYS A 650 1.89 3.67 7.62
C LYS A 650 2.07 2.68 6.47
N ALA A 651 1.53 2.96 5.28
CA ALA A 651 1.75 2.12 4.10
C ALA A 651 3.23 2.05 3.72
N VAL A 652 3.96 3.17 3.78
CA VAL A 652 5.43 3.21 3.60
C VAL A 652 6.13 2.36 4.65
N MET A 653 5.78 2.54 5.92
CA MET A 653 6.35 1.76 7.03
C MET A 653 6.15 0.24 6.83
N TRP A 654 4.95 -0.18 6.42
CA TRP A 654 4.66 -1.57 6.12
C TRP A 654 5.47 -2.10 4.94
N GLY A 655 5.57 -1.34 3.86
CA GLY A 655 6.37 -1.71 2.69
C GLY A 655 7.86 -1.87 3.01
N ARG A 656 8.44 -0.98 3.84
CA ARG A 656 9.81 -1.08 4.32
C ARG A 656 10.02 -2.29 5.22
N SER A 657 9.07 -2.56 6.13
CA SER A 657 9.11 -3.72 7.02
C SER A 657 8.99 -5.03 6.26
N LEU A 658 8.14 -5.08 5.23
CA LEU A 658 8.02 -6.23 4.32
C LEU A 658 9.37 -6.58 3.69
N TYR A 659 10.05 -5.60 3.13
CA TYR A 659 11.35 -5.79 2.50
C TYR A 659 12.41 -6.31 3.49
N GLN A 660 12.46 -5.73 4.69
CA GLN A 660 13.37 -6.20 5.75
C GLN A 660 13.06 -7.65 6.18
N ASN A 661 11.79 -8.03 6.26
CA ASN A 661 11.41 -9.40 6.62
C ASN A 661 11.85 -10.40 5.56
N ILE A 662 11.73 -10.04 4.28
CA ILE A 662 12.25 -10.86 3.18
C ILE A 662 13.78 -10.96 3.25
N GLN A 663 14.50 -9.87 3.53
CA GLN A 663 15.96 -9.91 3.72
C GLN A 663 16.37 -10.81 4.88
N ARG A 664 15.67 -10.80 6.01
CA ARG A 664 15.93 -11.66 7.16
C ARG A 664 15.74 -13.14 6.83
N PHE A 665 14.68 -13.44 6.08
CA PHE A 665 14.47 -14.81 5.60
C PHE A 665 15.56 -15.25 4.64
N LEU A 666 15.93 -14.43 3.65
CA LEU A 666 17.02 -14.71 2.72
C LEU A 666 18.36 -14.90 3.45
N LEU A 667 18.65 -14.07 4.43
CA LEU A 667 19.83 -14.19 5.27
C LEU A 667 19.88 -15.56 5.95
N PHE A 668 18.78 -15.95 6.59
CA PHE A 668 18.65 -17.24 7.25
C PHE A 668 18.87 -18.39 6.26
N GLN A 669 18.07 -18.44 5.20
CA GLN A 669 18.10 -19.55 4.24
C GLN A 669 19.44 -19.70 3.51
N LEU A 670 20.02 -18.58 3.03
CA LEU A 670 21.31 -18.64 2.34
C LEU A 670 22.45 -19.07 3.27
N THR A 671 22.40 -18.71 4.56
CA THR A 671 23.38 -19.17 5.55
C THR A 671 23.27 -20.68 5.74
N VAL A 672 22.04 -21.22 5.89
CA VAL A 672 21.81 -22.67 5.98
C VAL A 672 22.36 -23.38 4.74
N ASN A 673 21.98 -22.90 3.54
CA ASN A 673 22.38 -23.55 2.28
C ASN A 673 23.91 -23.52 2.06
N VAL A 674 24.56 -22.38 2.35
CA VAL A 674 26.03 -22.27 2.23
C VAL A 674 26.71 -23.26 3.17
N THR A 675 26.28 -23.34 4.44
CA THR A 675 26.82 -24.26 5.42
C THR A 675 26.65 -25.70 4.96
N ALA A 676 25.45 -26.08 4.53
CA ALA A 676 25.15 -27.46 4.10
C ALA A 676 25.90 -27.86 2.81
N CYS A 677 25.92 -26.94 1.79
CA CYS A 677 26.68 -27.19 0.56
C CYS A 677 28.17 -27.41 0.83
N MET A 678 28.78 -26.57 1.67
CA MET A 678 30.20 -26.69 2.02
C MET A 678 30.46 -27.97 2.82
N LEU A 679 29.57 -28.37 3.73
CA LEU A 679 29.70 -29.58 4.52
C LEU A 679 29.62 -30.84 3.63
N VAL A 680 28.62 -30.92 2.73
CA VAL A 680 28.45 -32.04 1.81
C VAL A 680 29.62 -32.11 0.82
N LEU A 681 30.07 -30.96 0.28
CA LEU A 681 31.20 -30.90 -0.63
C LEU A 681 32.50 -31.40 0.02
N CYS A 682 32.85 -30.86 1.18
CA CYS A 682 34.09 -31.20 1.85
C CYS A 682 34.05 -32.62 2.42
N GLY A 683 32.92 -33.07 2.99
CA GLY A 683 32.76 -34.46 3.42
C GLY A 683 32.93 -35.46 2.28
N ALA A 684 32.35 -35.17 1.09
CA ALA A 684 32.54 -35.98 -0.10
C ALA A 684 34.00 -36.06 -0.57
N LEU A 685 34.78 -34.99 -0.38
CA LEU A 685 36.22 -34.98 -0.70
C LEU A 685 37.09 -35.69 0.38
N MET A 686 36.61 -35.67 1.64
CA MET A 686 37.29 -36.41 2.74
C MET A 686 37.08 -37.92 2.66
N GLY A 687 36.07 -38.36 1.92
CA GLY A 687 35.76 -39.79 1.73
C GLY A 687 34.54 -40.25 2.50
N THR A 688 33.88 -39.37 3.27
CA THR A 688 32.61 -39.68 3.90
C THR A 688 31.55 -39.94 2.84
N GLU A 689 30.79 -41.01 2.97
CA GLU A 689 29.79 -41.38 1.94
C GLU A 689 28.72 -40.29 1.77
N THR A 690 28.06 -39.87 2.83
CA THR A 690 27.08 -38.77 2.81
C THR A 690 26.95 -38.14 4.20
N PRO A 691 27.61 -36.99 4.49
CA PRO A 691 27.49 -36.35 5.80
C PRO A 691 26.07 -35.89 6.10
N LEU A 692 25.29 -35.59 5.06
CA LEU A 692 23.85 -35.29 5.13
C LEU A 692 23.12 -36.01 3.98
N THR A 693 22.03 -36.71 4.27
CA THR A 693 21.23 -37.44 3.27
C THR A 693 20.27 -36.50 2.53
N VAL A 694 19.80 -36.94 1.34
CA VAL A 694 18.77 -36.18 0.56
C VAL A 694 17.52 -35.95 1.38
N THR A 695 17.05 -36.96 2.12
CA THR A 695 15.83 -36.89 2.95
C THR A 695 16.01 -35.91 4.11
N GLN A 696 17.17 -35.88 4.76
CA GLN A 696 17.48 -34.89 5.81
C GLN A 696 17.49 -33.46 5.25
N MET A 697 18.04 -33.24 4.07
CA MET A 697 18.08 -31.94 3.42
C MET A 697 16.71 -31.48 2.93
N LEU A 698 15.89 -32.39 2.43
CA LEU A 698 14.49 -32.09 2.12
C LEU A 698 13.70 -31.71 3.38
N TRP A 699 13.96 -32.33 4.51
CA TRP A 699 13.41 -31.93 5.79
C TRP A 699 13.78 -30.47 6.16
N ILE A 700 15.06 -30.13 6.04
CA ILE A 700 15.55 -28.78 6.34
C ILE A 700 14.89 -27.76 5.40
N ASN A 701 15.02 -27.95 4.09
CA ASN A 701 14.54 -27.00 3.10
C ASN A 701 13.02 -26.90 3.10
N LEU A 702 12.29 -28.01 3.24
CA LEU A 702 10.86 -28.04 3.16
C LEU A 702 10.19 -27.61 4.45
N ILE A 703 10.59 -28.19 5.59
CA ILE A 703 9.91 -27.96 6.87
C ILE A 703 10.54 -26.78 7.59
N MET A 704 11.83 -26.82 7.88
CA MET A 704 12.48 -25.78 8.67
C MET A 704 12.46 -24.43 7.94
N ASP A 705 12.86 -24.38 6.68
CA ASP A 705 12.94 -23.13 5.91
C ASP A 705 11.56 -22.55 5.60
N THR A 706 10.59 -23.40 5.27
CA THR A 706 9.20 -22.95 5.03
C THR A 706 8.57 -22.36 6.28
N PHE A 707 8.70 -23.03 7.41
CA PHE A 707 8.17 -22.51 8.66
C PHE A 707 8.96 -21.31 9.17
N ALA A 708 10.29 -21.27 8.98
CA ALA A 708 11.10 -20.10 9.27
C ALA A 708 10.69 -18.89 8.40
N ALA A 709 10.40 -19.11 7.12
CA ALA A 709 9.88 -18.09 6.21
C ALA A 709 8.56 -17.51 6.73
N MET A 710 7.63 -18.35 7.14
CA MET A 710 6.34 -17.92 7.71
C MET A 710 6.52 -17.17 9.03
N ALA A 711 7.44 -17.62 9.89
CA ALA A 711 7.77 -16.96 11.14
C ALA A 711 8.33 -15.55 10.91
N LEU A 712 9.30 -15.42 10.00
CA LEU A 712 9.96 -14.15 9.68
C LEU A 712 9.03 -13.21 8.89
N ALA A 713 8.18 -13.73 8.00
CA ALA A 713 7.15 -12.97 7.28
C ALA A 713 6.10 -12.37 8.22
N SER A 714 5.78 -13.03 9.32
CA SER A 714 4.77 -12.61 10.28
C SER A 714 5.24 -11.55 11.27
N LEU A 715 6.51 -11.12 11.24
CA LEU A 715 7.05 -10.14 12.18
C LEU A 715 6.31 -8.80 12.13
N PRO A 716 6.09 -8.16 13.28
CA PRO A 716 5.47 -6.82 13.32
C PRO A 716 6.40 -5.78 12.70
N PRO A 717 5.85 -4.64 12.19
CA PRO A 717 6.64 -3.55 11.66
C PRO A 717 7.47 -2.92 12.79
N SER A 718 8.58 -2.35 12.42
CA SER A 718 9.38 -1.53 13.32
C SER A 718 9.27 -0.06 12.92
N GLU A 719 8.88 0.82 13.84
CA GLU A 719 8.88 2.27 13.59
C GLU A 719 10.27 2.79 13.23
N ALA A 720 11.33 2.09 13.65
CA ALA A 720 12.72 2.43 13.31
C ALA A 720 12.96 2.46 11.79
N VAL A 721 12.18 1.73 10.98
CA VAL A 721 12.34 1.74 9.51
C VAL A 721 12.02 3.11 8.89
N MET A 722 11.29 3.97 9.61
CA MET A 722 11.01 5.35 9.19
C MET A 722 12.15 6.32 9.50
N SER A 723 13.20 5.87 10.18
CA SER A 723 14.42 6.65 10.39
C SER A 723 15.48 6.38 9.31
N ASP A 724 15.31 5.32 8.53
CA ASP A 724 16.24 4.96 7.45
C ASP A 724 15.85 5.71 6.16
N PRO A 725 16.83 6.10 5.31
CA PRO A 725 16.54 6.68 4.01
C PRO A 725 15.88 5.64 3.07
N PRO A 726 15.12 6.08 2.06
CA PRO A 726 14.54 5.19 1.07
C PRO A 726 15.62 4.39 0.34
N ARG A 727 15.35 3.11 0.08
CA ARG A 727 16.26 2.28 -0.70
C ARG A 727 16.28 2.70 -2.18
N ASN A 728 17.41 2.51 -2.84
CA ASN A 728 17.45 2.62 -4.28
C ASN A 728 16.63 1.48 -4.91
N ARG A 729 15.76 1.79 -5.88
CA ARG A 729 14.91 0.80 -6.59
C ARG A 729 15.72 -0.36 -7.19
N ASN A 730 16.89 -0.05 -7.73
CA ASN A 730 17.76 -1.02 -8.39
C ASN A 730 18.76 -1.70 -7.45
N ALA A 731 18.71 -1.40 -6.13
CA ALA A 731 19.59 -2.05 -5.17
C ALA A 731 19.27 -3.55 -5.10
N PHE A 732 20.31 -4.37 -5.19
CA PHE A 732 20.17 -5.81 -5.04
C PHE A 732 19.77 -6.16 -3.60
N ILE A 733 18.87 -7.13 -3.45
CA ILE A 733 18.31 -7.49 -2.14
C ILE A 733 19.37 -7.96 -1.14
N ILE A 734 20.41 -8.63 -1.62
CA ILE A 734 21.57 -9.03 -0.81
C ILE A 734 22.54 -7.86 -0.78
N ASN A 735 22.55 -7.12 0.32
CA ASN A 735 23.48 -6.04 0.56
C ASN A 735 24.83 -6.54 1.14
N ARG A 736 25.86 -5.68 1.17
CA ARG A 736 27.18 -6.03 1.67
C ARG A 736 27.18 -6.55 3.12
N PRO A 737 26.47 -5.93 4.08
CA PRO A 737 26.37 -6.47 5.44
C PRO A 737 25.76 -7.86 5.49
N MET A 738 24.73 -8.10 4.69
CA MET A 738 24.06 -9.40 4.61
C MET A 738 25.00 -10.46 4.03
N LEU A 739 25.71 -10.15 2.95
CA LEU A 739 26.69 -11.05 2.36
C LEU A 739 27.81 -11.40 3.35
N ALA A 740 28.32 -10.40 4.08
CA ALA A 740 29.35 -10.60 5.10
C ALA A 740 28.84 -11.52 6.23
N GLU A 741 27.58 -11.41 6.63
CA GLU A 741 26.99 -12.27 7.66
C GLU A 741 26.74 -13.68 7.12
N ILE A 742 26.25 -13.85 5.88
CA ILE A 742 26.08 -15.18 5.25
C ILE A 742 27.42 -15.92 5.19
N VAL A 743 28.46 -15.27 4.68
CA VAL A 743 29.77 -15.89 4.53
C VAL A 743 30.44 -16.09 5.90
N GLY A 744 30.37 -15.12 6.79
CA GLY A 744 31.02 -15.16 8.11
C GLY A 744 30.37 -16.19 9.03
N VAL A 745 29.03 -16.14 9.19
CA VAL A 745 28.30 -17.07 10.06
C VAL A 745 28.22 -18.46 9.44
N GLY A 746 27.92 -18.53 8.13
CA GLY A 746 27.89 -19.81 7.40
C GLY A 746 29.26 -20.48 7.39
N GLY A 747 30.35 -19.74 7.19
CA GLY A 747 31.73 -20.22 7.30
C GLY A 747 32.07 -20.69 8.70
N PHE A 748 31.63 -20.01 9.74
CA PHE A 748 31.81 -20.42 11.14
C PHE A 748 31.08 -21.76 11.42
N PHE A 749 29.81 -21.88 11.01
CA PHE A 749 29.07 -23.12 11.20
C PHE A 749 29.67 -24.28 10.40
N PHE A 750 30.08 -24.01 9.16
CA PHE A 750 30.83 -24.98 8.38
C PHE A 750 32.08 -25.44 9.07
N ALA A 751 32.93 -24.50 9.56
CA ALA A 751 34.17 -24.86 10.27
C ALA A 751 33.91 -25.72 11.51
N LEU A 752 32.87 -25.41 12.27
CA LEU A 752 32.44 -26.19 13.43
C LEU A 752 32.06 -27.62 13.02
N LEU A 753 31.19 -27.77 12.02
CA LEU A 753 30.65 -29.07 11.60
C LEU A 753 31.69 -29.95 10.89
N ILE A 754 32.56 -29.36 10.07
CA ILE A 754 33.61 -30.12 9.40
C ILE A 754 34.67 -30.58 10.41
N THR A 755 34.94 -29.80 11.45
CA THR A 755 35.84 -30.20 12.55
C THR A 755 35.24 -31.39 13.31
N LEU A 756 33.92 -31.34 13.60
CA LEU A 756 33.24 -32.47 14.23
C LEU A 756 33.25 -33.71 13.34
N LEU A 757 33.00 -33.55 12.04
CA LEU A 757 33.06 -34.66 11.09
C LEU A 757 34.47 -35.27 11.06
N TYR A 758 35.53 -34.47 11.02
CA TYR A 758 36.91 -34.91 11.09
C TYR A 758 37.21 -35.69 12.38
N ILE A 759 36.70 -35.23 13.52
CA ILE A 759 36.83 -35.92 14.81
C ILE A 759 36.14 -37.30 14.76
N PHE A 760 34.92 -37.36 14.23
CA PHE A 760 34.15 -38.61 14.09
C PHE A 760 34.82 -39.63 13.15
N GLU A 761 35.58 -39.17 12.14
CA GLU A 761 36.34 -40.02 11.28
C GLU A 761 37.63 -40.57 11.94
N HIS A 762 38.09 -39.99 13.07
CA HIS A 762 39.36 -40.33 13.70
C HIS A 762 39.22 -40.74 15.18
N ALA A 763 37.99 -40.78 15.71
CA ALA A 763 37.68 -41.18 17.08
C ALA A 763 36.32 -41.86 17.14
N ASP A 764 36.18 -42.94 17.88
CA ASP A 764 34.88 -43.59 18.14
C ASP A 764 34.15 -42.83 19.24
N ILE A 765 33.07 -42.10 18.85
CA ILE A 765 32.29 -41.26 19.74
C ILE A 765 30.94 -41.92 20.02
N GLN A 766 30.78 -42.49 21.20
CA GLN A 766 29.53 -43.11 21.65
C GLN A 766 28.59 -42.13 22.36
N GLN A 767 29.09 -40.96 22.78
CA GLN A 767 28.35 -39.84 23.34
C GLN A 767 29.20 -38.55 23.28
N LEU A 768 28.57 -37.37 23.25
CA LEU A 768 29.28 -36.08 23.12
C LEU A 768 30.23 -35.77 24.29
N THR A 769 30.04 -36.39 25.44
CA THR A 769 30.97 -36.27 26.59
C THR A 769 32.32 -36.84 26.28
N ASP A 770 32.46 -37.80 25.31
CA ASP A 770 33.72 -38.42 24.93
C ASP A 770 34.67 -37.43 24.26
N LEU A 771 34.14 -36.32 23.74
CA LEU A 771 34.93 -35.17 23.23
C LEU A 771 35.82 -34.54 24.32
N LEU A 772 35.52 -34.71 25.61
CA LEU A 772 36.37 -34.22 26.72
C LEU A 772 37.62 -35.06 26.92
N HIS A 773 37.63 -36.30 26.42
CA HIS A 773 38.74 -37.26 26.54
C HIS A 773 39.22 -37.73 25.15
N LEU A 774 39.21 -36.84 24.18
CA LEU A 774 39.48 -37.11 22.79
C LEU A 774 40.84 -37.75 22.55
N GLN A 775 40.86 -38.91 21.92
CA GLN A 775 42.05 -39.57 21.40
C GLN A 775 41.86 -39.81 19.91
N LEU A 776 42.61 -39.10 19.10
CA LEU A 776 42.56 -39.26 17.63
C LEU A 776 43.36 -40.49 17.25
N GLY A 777 42.72 -41.42 16.54
CA GLY A 777 43.28 -42.64 16.02
C GLY A 777 43.44 -42.69 14.51
N ALA A 778 43.50 -43.91 13.94
CA ALA A 778 43.42 -44.11 12.50
C ALA A 778 42.02 -43.82 11.99
N HIS A 779 41.87 -43.53 10.70
CA HIS A 779 40.59 -43.31 10.05
C HIS A 779 39.64 -44.51 10.25
N THR A 780 38.46 -44.21 10.79
CA THR A 780 37.37 -45.16 10.98
C THR A 780 36.12 -44.67 10.23
N PRO A 781 35.30 -45.59 9.68
CA PRO A 781 34.06 -45.16 9.05
C PRO A 781 33.12 -44.55 10.10
N VAL A 782 32.52 -43.42 9.78
CA VAL A 782 31.62 -42.71 10.67
C VAL A 782 30.35 -43.55 10.95
N THR A 783 29.98 -43.66 12.20
CA THR A 783 28.81 -44.45 12.61
C THR A 783 27.48 -43.72 12.35
N PRO A 784 26.36 -44.44 12.20
CA PRO A 784 25.04 -43.82 12.09
C PRO A 784 24.67 -42.89 13.27
N TYR A 785 25.19 -43.18 14.47
CA TYR A 785 25.00 -42.36 15.66
C TYR A 785 25.73 -41.03 15.54
N GLU A 786 26.96 -41.02 15.09
CA GLU A 786 27.77 -39.83 14.87
C GLU A 786 27.20 -38.96 13.75
N LEU A 787 26.68 -39.56 12.66
CA LEU A 787 25.96 -38.81 11.61
C LEU A 787 24.66 -38.17 12.14
N THR A 788 23.96 -38.89 13.03
CA THR A 788 22.75 -38.34 13.68
C THR A 788 23.09 -37.17 14.61
N LEU A 789 24.21 -37.26 15.35
CA LEU A 789 24.74 -36.15 16.15
C LEU A 789 25.06 -34.94 15.26
N LEU A 790 25.83 -35.15 14.17
CA LEU A 790 26.21 -34.11 13.23
C LEU A 790 24.96 -33.37 12.65
N PHE A 791 23.98 -34.16 12.18
CA PHE A 791 22.75 -33.66 11.65
C PHE A 791 21.94 -32.85 12.70
N THR A 792 21.83 -33.40 13.92
CA THR A 792 21.07 -32.71 14.99
C THR A 792 21.76 -31.44 15.44
N ILE A 793 23.11 -31.41 15.52
CA ILE A 793 23.87 -30.16 15.80
C ILE A 793 23.67 -29.17 14.67
N PHE A 794 23.69 -29.60 13.41
CA PHE A 794 23.40 -28.76 12.27
C PHE A 794 22.02 -28.07 12.42
N VAL A 795 20.96 -28.83 12.63
CA VAL A 795 19.61 -28.30 12.75
C VAL A 795 19.49 -27.36 13.94
N MET A 796 20.02 -27.72 15.12
CA MET A 796 19.91 -26.94 16.34
C MET A 796 20.71 -25.63 16.29
N THR A 797 21.87 -25.60 15.65
CA THR A 797 22.65 -24.38 15.42
C THR A 797 21.86 -23.38 14.54
N HIS A 798 21.24 -23.87 13.48
CA HIS A 798 20.44 -23.05 12.60
C HIS A 798 19.10 -22.64 13.24
N PHE A 799 18.51 -23.49 14.08
CA PHE A 799 17.35 -23.16 14.89
C PHE A 799 17.61 -21.93 15.78
N PHE A 800 18.73 -21.88 16.49
CA PHE A 800 19.08 -20.71 17.28
C PHE A 800 19.48 -19.51 16.42
N TYR A 801 20.06 -19.75 15.25
CA TYR A 801 20.38 -18.70 14.29
C TYR A 801 19.14 -18.00 13.73
N LEU A 802 17.97 -18.67 13.66
CA LEU A 802 16.71 -18.06 13.27
C LEU A 802 16.38 -16.80 14.10
N PHE A 803 16.63 -16.83 15.39
CA PHE A 803 16.43 -15.67 16.28
C PHE A 803 17.44 -14.56 15.99
N ASN A 804 18.68 -14.92 15.60
CA ASN A 804 19.68 -13.95 15.18
C ASN A 804 19.31 -13.29 13.85
N ALA A 805 18.86 -14.04 12.89
CA ALA A 805 18.42 -13.55 11.59
C ALA A 805 17.22 -12.59 11.74
N ARG A 806 16.26 -12.89 12.65
CA ARG A 806 15.17 -11.99 12.98
C ARG A 806 15.67 -10.61 13.44
N ALA A 807 16.72 -10.60 14.24
CA ALA A 807 17.25 -9.36 14.79
C ALA A 807 18.24 -8.65 13.85
N PHE A 808 18.44 -9.14 12.62
CA PHE A 808 19.30 -8.50 11.63
C PHE A 808 18.83 -7.09 11.32
N GLN A 809 19.76 -6.13 11.31
CA GLN A 809 19.51 -4.69 11.12
C GLN A 809 18.49 -4.07 12.09
N THR A 810 18.15 -4.75 13.18
CA THR A 810 17.44 -4.13 14.28
C THR A 810 18.42 -3.82 15.41
N GLN A 811 18.30 -2.70 16.04
CA GLN A 811 19.10 -2.39 17.25
C GLN A 811 18.54 -3.10 18.49
N ARG A 812 17.71 -4.16 18.29
CA ARG A 812 17.05 -4.91 19.36
C ARG A 812 17.75 -6.24 19.60
N SER A 813 17.66 -6.74 20.83
CA SER A 813 18.13 -8.07 21.21
C SER A 813 17.39 -9.17 20.43
N ALA A 814 18.10 -10.26 20.10
CA ALA A 814 17.49 -11.45 19.51
C ALA A 814 16.46 -12.12 20.45
N LEU A 815 16.59 -11.91 21.74
CA LEU A 815 15.70 -12.44 22.80
C LEU A 815 14.46 -11.59 23.05
N HIS A 816 14.33 -10.42 22.39
CA HIS A 816 13.15 -9.56 22.55
C HIS A 816 11.96 -10.11 21.73
N LEU A 817 11.18 -11.02 22.31
CA LEU A 817 10.09 -11.77 21.65
C LEU A 817 8.71 -11.12 21.78
N LYS A 818 8.62 -9.88 22.27
CA LYS A 818 7.34 -9.16 22.39
C LYS A 818 6.67 -9.04 21.02
N ASP A 819 5.40 -9.36 20.95
CA ASP A 819 4.56 -9.36 19.74
C ASP A 819 5.00 -10.34 18.62
N CYS A 820 5.82 -11.33 18.95
CA CYS A 820 6.33 -12.34 18.02
C CYS A 820 5.75 -13.75 18.28
N ASN A 821 4.48 -13.85 18.69
CA ASN A 821 3.84 -15.11 19.04
C ASN A 821 3.91 -16.16 17.91
N GLY A 822 3.81 -15.72 16.66
CA GLY A 822 3.96 -16.60 15.49
C GLY A 822 5.36 -17.23 15.40
N LEU A 823 6.41 -16.45 15.65
CA LEU A 823 7.79 -16.94 15.67
C LEU A 823 8.00 -17.98 16.78
N VAL A 824 7.50 -17.70 18.00
CA VAL A 824 7.63 -18.62 19.15
C VAL A 824 6.89 -19.92 18.87
N PHE A 825 5.66 -19.86 18.38
CA PHE A 825 4.88 -21.05 18.03
C PHE A 825 5.60 -21.92 16.99
N ILE A 826 6.07 -21.28 15.92
CA ILE A 826 6.77 -21.99 14.82
C ILE A 826 8.10 -22.55 15.28
N SER A 827 8.88 -21.81 16.07
CA SER A 827 10.13 -22.31 16.63
C SER A 827 9.90 -23.54 17.52
N THR A 828 8.86 -23.49 18.34
CA THR A 828 8.47 -24.66 19.17
C THR A 828 8.09 -25.85 18.29
N LEU A 829 7.33 -25.60 17.21
CA LEU A 829 6.95 -26.64 16.25
C LEU A 829 8.17 -27.28 15.59
N ILE A 830 9.14 -26.48 15.11
CA ILE A 830 10.38 -26.98 14.49
C ILE A 830 11.15 -27.83 15.50
N PHE A 831 11.29 -27.37 16.74
CA PHE A 831 11.99 -28.11 17.78
C PHE A 831 11.33 -29.46 18.07
N VAL A 832 10.00 -29.47 18.31
CA VAL A 832 9.25 -30.70 18.60
C VAL A 832 9.34 -31.69 17.42
N THR A 833 9.19 -31.20 16.20
CA THR A 833 9.28 -32.09 15.01
C THR A 833 10.69 -32.64 14.82
N GLN A 834 11.75 -31.90 15.15
CA GLN A 834 13.14 -32.43 15.14
C GLN A 834 13.32 -33.55 16.17
N VAL A 835 12.81 -33.33 17.38
CA VAL A 835 12.86 -34.39 18.41
C VAL A 835 12.07 -35.64 17.97
N CYS A 836 10.86 -35.45 17.44
CA CYS A 836 10.05 -36.57 16.92
C CYS A 836 10.75 -37.32 15.79
N MET A 837 11.47 -36.63 14.92
CA MET A 837 12.18 -37.24 13.81
C MET A 837 13.34 -38.13 14.28
N VAL A 838 14.07 -37.70 15.30
CA VAL A 838 15.23 -38.45 15.83
C VAL A 838 14.79 -39.56 16.78
N GLU A 839 13.67 -39.43 17.52
CA GLU A 839 13.33 -40.38 18.59
C GLU A 839 12.19 -41.36 18.22
N LEU A 840 11.40 -41.12 17.16
CA LEU A 840 10.29 -42.01 16.78
C LEU A 840 10.78 -43.12 15.83
N PRO A 841 10.70 -44.42 16.23
CA PRO A 841 11.30 -45.52 15.44
C PRO A 841 10.75 -45.66 14.01
N GLY A 842 9.50 -45.33 13.79
CA GLY A 842 8.89 -45.34 12.46
C GLY A 842 9.42 -44.25 11.53
N VAL A 843 9.79 -43.08 12.08
CA VAL A 843 10.27 -41.91 11.33
C VAL A 843 11.79 -42.01 11.10
N GLN A 844 12.54 -42.53 12.05
CA GLN A 844 13.99 -42.68 11.99
C GLN A 844 14.47 -43.38 10.69
N ARG A 845 13.76 -44.44 10.27
CA ARG A 845 14.07 -45.19 9.08
C ARG A 845 13.99 -44.37 7.79
N PHE A 846 13.08 -43.41 7.71
CA PHE A 846 12.95 -42.54 6.53
C PHE A 846 14.08 -41.49 6.42
N PHE A 847 14.62 -41.06 7.56
CA PHE A 847 15.62 -40.00 7.62
C PHE A 847 17.03 -40.58 7.86
N ASN A 848 17.14 -41.88 7.97
CA ASN A 848 18.40 -42.58 8.27
C ASN A 848 19.10 -41.99 9.52
N VAL A 849 18.33 -41.91 10.62
CA VAL A 849 18.79 -41.42 11.92
C VAL A 849 18.53 -42.46 13.00
N VAL A 850 19.24 -42.36 14.11
CA VAL A 850 19.10 -43.23 15.28
C VAL A 850 18.81 -42.41 16.53
N SER A 851 18.15 -43.02 17.55
CA SER A 851 17.88 -42.32 18.81
C SER A 851 19.14 -41.84 19.50
N LEU A 852 19.12 -40.61 19.99
CA LEU A 852 20.21 -40.01 20.75
C LEU A 852 19.98 -40.15 22.25
N LYS A 853 21.08 -40.22 23.01
CA LYS A 853 21.03 -40.22 24.46
C LYS A 853 20.54 -38.86 24.97
N LEU A 854 19.78 -38.82 26.06
CA LEU A 854 19.24 -37.58 26.65
C LEU A 854 20.36 -36.58 26.99
N ILE A 855 21.53 -37.04 27.41
CA ILE A 855 22.68 -36.19 27.73
C ILE A 855 23.17 -35.44 26.49
N ASP A 856 23.18 -36.12 25.34
CA ASP A 856 23.62 -35.50 24.08
C ASP A 856 22.63 -34.44 23.61
N TRP A 857 21.31 -34.67 23.77
CA TRP A 857 20.29 -33.63 23.53
C TRP A 857 20.55 -32.38 24.37
N VAL A 858 20.84 -32.55 25.67
CA VAL A 858 21.12 -31.44 26.59
C VAL A 858 22.36 -30.68 26.12
N ILE A 859 23.46 -31.39 25.79
CA ILE A 859 24.69 -30.81 25.32
C ILE A 859 24.48 -30.06 23.99
N ILE A 860 23.75 -30.67 23.05
CA ILE A 860 23.44 -30.05 21.75
C ILE A 860 22.64 -28.75 21.93
N VAL A 861 21.59 -28.76 22.73
CA VAL A 861 20.73 -27.59 22.93
C VAL A 861 21.54 -26.47 23.61
N ILE A 862 22.30 -26.77 24.67
CA ILE A 862 23.11 -25.80 25.37
C ILE A 862 24.20 -25.26 24.44
N GLY A 863 24.96 -26.15 23.78
CA GLY A 863 26.06 -25.78 22.88
C GLY A 863 25.59 -24.97 21.70
N SER A 864 24.49 -25.36 21.04
CA SER A 864 23.92 -24.59 19.92
C SER A 864 23.36 -23.25 20.36
N SER A 865 22.90 -23.10 21.61
CA SER A 865 22.40 -21.83 22.13
C SER A 865 23.49 -20.74 22.22
N PHE A 866 24.78 -21.12 22.24
CA PHE A 866 25.87 -20.14 22.22
C PHE A 866 25.85 -19.22 21.01
N VAL A 867 25.26 -19.66 19.91
CA VAL A 867 25.00 -18.82 18.72
C VAL A 867 24.24 -17.53 19.08
N LEU A 868 23.25 -17.63 19.97
CA LEU A 868 22.51 -16.46 20.47
C LEU A 868 23.38 -15.58 21.37
N TRP A 869 24.09 -16.19 22.32
CA TRP A 869 24.85 -15.49 23.35
C TRP A 869 26.06 -14.75 22.76
N ILE A 870 26.74 -15.31 21.76
CA ILE A 870 27.84 -14.65 21.06
C ILE A 870 27.36 -13.36 20.42
N ARG A 871 26.21 -13.36 19.76
CA ARG A 871 25.63 -12.16 19.16
C ARG A 871 25.20 -11.13 20.19
N GLU A 872 24.52 -11.55 21.25
CA GLU A 872 24.11 -10.64 22.33
C GLU A 872 25.32 -9.94 22.97
N LEU A 873 26.37 -10.72 23.28
CA LEU A 873 27.63 -10.18 23.80
C LEU A 873 28.25 -9.16 22.83
N TRP A 874 28.30 -9.50 21.53
CA TRP A 874 28.81 -8.60 20.50
C TRP A 874 27.98 -7.31 20.40
N SER A 875 26.67 -7.42 20.50
CA SER A 875 25.77 -6.27 20.47
C SER A 875 25.93 -5.36 21.68
N LEU A 876 26.16 -5.92 22.86
CA LEU A 876 26.46 -5.18 24.09
C LEU A 876 27.79 -4.42 23.98
N LEU A 877 28.84 -5.07 23.47
CA LEU A 877 30.15 -4.45 23.26
C LEU A 877 30.14 -3.29 22.26
N ARG A 878 29.23 -3.34 21.27
CA ARG A 878 29.03 -2.24 20.31
C ARG A 878 28.21 -1.07 20.88
N ARG A 879 27.31 -1.32 21.83
CA ARG A 879 26.51 -0.26 22.47
C ARG A 879 27.31 0.54 23.49
N THR A 880 28.40 -0.04 24.02
CA THR A 880 29.30 0.62 24.99
C THR A 880 30.41 1.44 24.31
N LYS A 881 30.56 1.32 22.99
CA LYS A 881 31.37 2.24 22.16
C LYS A 881 30.45 3.21 21.41
#